data_dd7e2b2e885b98e90a570526e3173588
#
_entry.id   dd7e2b2e885b98e90a570526e3173588
#
_cell.length_a   1.000
_cell.length_b   1.000
_cell.length_c   1.000
_cell.angle_alpha   90.00
_cell.angle_beta   90.00
_cell.angle_gamma   90.00
#
_symmetry.space_group_name_H-M   'P 1'
#
loop_
_entity.id
_entity.type
_entity.pdbx_description
1 polymer ?
#
loop_
_entity_poly.entity_id
_entity_poly.type
_entity_poly.pdbx_seq_one_letter_code
_entity_poly.pdbx_strand_id
1 'polypeptide(L)'
;MIKYLKYMFVAAITMIAATGCQEDWEDTFSKAPTAPELVNNGTILMTQNTMSESITWAWTAARFMQGEVTYSLFAQYGESNAVQVGTSTKALTLSLPKTEFHALLNNISGIPQNASFDLAFYVEAADAEGKYPSAKQTVKIFAYGDAVSPVVTLANSELVLDVTTPAATIDLLTWEPARLNYNEAITYSVYAQYEENEAVEAAKDLTETAFSLTVDELNELAVSAGAPEAAEANVKFIVKAFSESYPEGVPSDAATMKITTYVASYPACMYLPGSYQGWDPATAVTIKQSTTTKGLYAAYVDLTTADGSDVEFKFSPVPAWEGDFGSDDFTVSTEKGFAIGTGSSVGGTNIKVPSGLYHIALNKKFNKIEMVQINQMGMIGGFNGWGSDLVMEYDAATNTYSAIGTFEQGVEYKFRANADWTYAIGADGLLATSADNCVFEKETGEYKVVLDVNQHPYSVKILSTSFPEQLYMPGNHQGWAPDAANCPTLQGNGEGIFEGAVNLVAADGSNECQFKFSPVAAWSGDFGATITFDESGMNATGAYGVPDNIVVPNGYYYITVDMTAGTLTLNRIDKVGLIGGFNGWGGDIEFTFDSSKNVWTLTQEIKAADEFKVRFNGGWDLNRGIGGEGAGIVATGIKTAVYHNGQNMKVAEDGTYTITLDMSTNPNTITITK
;
A
#
# COMPACT_ATOMS: atom_id res chain seq x y z
N MET A 1 24.15 35.66 17.81
CA MET A 1 25.57 35.59 17.38
C MET A 1 25.83 36.29 16.03
N ILE A 2 24.88 36.33 15.11
CA ILE A 2 25.01 36.94 13.76
C ILE A 2 25.05 38.49 13.78
N LYS A 3 24.45 39.14 14.77
CA LYS A 3 24.43 40.62 14.85
C LYS A 3 25.78 41.26 15.19
N TYR A 4 26.69 40.54 15.83
CA TYR A 4 28.00 41.08 16.21
C TYR A 4 29.08 40.85 15.14
N LEU A 5 28.86 39.94 14.17
CA LEU A 5 29.78 39.73 13.06
C LEU A 5 29.76 40.90 12.04
N LYS A 6 28.60 41.57 11.88
CA LYS A 6 28.48 42.75 10.99
C LYS A 6 29.31 43.96 11.45
N TYR A 7 29.46 44.13 12.78
CA TYR A 7 30.23 45.26 13.33
C TYR A 7 31.75 45.01 13.39
N MET A 8 32.19 43.74 13.45
CA MET A 8 33.60 43.43 13.38
C MET A 8 34.19 43.64 11.98
N PHE A 9 33.41 43.44 10.91
CA PHE A 9 33.88 43.65 9.53
C PHE A 9 34.07 45.14 9.22
N VAL A 10 33.21 46.04 9.72
CA VAL A 10 33.34 47.48 9.54
C VAL A 10 34.53 48.04 10.37
N ALA A 11 34.80 47.45 11.56
CA ALA A 11 35.96 47.86 12.39
C ALA A 11 37.32 47.40 11.81
N ALA A 12 37.37 46.27 11.11
CA ALA A 12 38.61 45.78 10.45
C ALA A 12 38.99 46.66 9.24
N ILE A 13 37.98 47.16 8.51
CA ILE A 13 38.21 48.05 7.35
C ILE A 13 38.75 49.43 7.80
N THR A 14 38.27 49.96 8.95
CA THR A 14 38.74 51.23 9.50
C THR A 14 40.15 51.18 10.10
N MET A 15 40.61 50.00 10.58
CA MET A 15 41.98 49.86 11.09
C MET A 15 43.02 49.73 9.99
N ILE A 16 42.69 49.20 8.82
CA ILE A 16 43.61 49.12 7.67
C ILE A 16 43.89 50.49 7.05
N ALA A 17 42.92 51.43 7.18
CA ALA A 17 43.09 52.79 6.68
C ALA A 17 43.97 53.67 7.59
N ALA A 18 44.25 53.26 8.85
CA ALA A 18 44.98 54.08 9.82
C ALA A 18 46.46 53.77 9.98
N THR A 19 47.01 52.72 9.32
CA THR A 19 48.42 52.32 9.46
C THR A 19 49.32 52.74 8.30
N GLY A 20 48.90 53.72 7.51
CA GLY A 20 49.64 54.19 6.35
C GLY A 20 50.10 55.60 6.48
N CYS A 21 51.02 55.93 7.43
CA CYS A 21 51.82 57.15 7.38
C CYS A 21 53.11 57.00 8.18
N GLN A 22 54.10 56.55 7.55
CA GLN A 22 55.48 57.02 7.66
C GLN A 22 56.35 56.25 6.65
N GLU A 23 56.40 56.71 5.43
CA GLU A 23 57.46 56.37 4.50
C GLU A 23 58.27 57.63 4.23
N ASP A 24 59.60 57.46 4.27
CA ASP A 24 60.60 58.48 3.97
C ASP A 24 60.37 59.03 2.55
N TRP A 25 60.33 60.38 2.42
CA TRP A 25 59.99 61.04 1.16
C TRP A 25 61.06 61.06 0.10
N GLU A 26 62.19 60.44 0.31
CA GLU A 26 63.23 60.40 -0.70
C GLU A 26 63.04 59.24 -1.71
N ASP A 27 62.17 58.28 -1.44
CA ASP A 27 62.02 57.09 -2.30
C ASP A 27 60.72 57.12 -3.17
N THR A 28 59.99 58.23 -3.13
CA THR A 28 58.63 58.33 -3.73
C THR A 28 58.63 58.53 -5.24
N PHE A 29 59.75 58.92 -5.85
CA PHE A 29 59.81 59.32 -7.26
C PHE A 29 60.20 58.23 -8.25
N SER A 30 60.40 56.99 -7.82
CA SER A 30 60.79 55.89 -8.70
C SER A 30 60.01 54.59 -8.53
N LYS A 31 58.96 54.56 -7.69
CA LYS A 31 58.19 53.32 -7.48
C LYS A 31 57.13 53.17 -8.56
N ALA A 32 57.10 52.00 -9.20
CA ALA A 32 56.06 51.65 -10.16
C ALA A 32 54.70 51.61 -9.46
N PRO A 33 53.58 51.97 -10.15
CA PRO A 33 52.23 51.83 -9.63
C PRO A 33 51.95 50.41 -9.16
N THR A 34 51.33 50.28 -7.97
CA THR A 34 50.94 48.99 -7.42
C THR A 34 49.42 48.82 -7.54
N ALA A 35 49.03 47.70 -8.07
CA ALA A 35 47.62 47.31 -8.19
C ALA A 35 46.95 47.24 -6.81
N PRO A 36 45.65 47.48 -6.73
CA PRO A 36 44.87 47.22 -5.53
C PRO A 36 44.81 45.72 -5.22
N GLU A 37 44.45 45.38 -3.98
CA GLU A 37 44.14 43.97 -3.60
C GLU A 37 42.67 43.89 -3.22
N LEU A 38 42.00 42.92 -3.86
CA LEU A 38 40.58 42.66 -3.56
C LEU A 38 40.48 41.87 -2.24
N VAL A 39 39.58 42.30 -1.35
CA VAL A 39 39.27 41.57 -0.11
C VAL A 39 38.25 40.48 -0.43
N ASN A 40 38.55 39.22 -0.02
CA ASN A 40 37.72 38.09 -0.31
C ASN A 40 36.33 38.21 0.37
N ASN A 41 35.26 38.07 -0.38
CA ASN A 41 33.88 38.14 0.10
C ASN A 41 33.30 36.84 0.60
N GLY A 42 34.04 35.71 0.56
CA GLY A 42 33.51 34.37 0.86
C GLY A 42 32.46 33.90 -0.17
N THR A 43 31.55 33.05 0.24
CA THR A 43 30.47 32.55 -0.63
C THR A 43 29.35 33.60 -0.75
N ILE A 44 28.90 33.85 -1.98
CA ILE A 44 27.76 34.73 -2.26
C ILE A 44 26.54 33.85 -2.59
N LEU A 45 25.53 33.92 -1.72
CA LEU A 45 24.26 33.25 -1.92
C LEU A 45 23.21 34.22 -2.47
N MET A 46 22.67 33.90 -3.65
CA MET A 46 21.53 34.58 -4.23
C MET A 46 20.38 33.58 -4.32
N THR A 47 19.56 33.56 -3.31
CA THR A 47 18.30 32.78 -3.25
C THR A 47 17.14 33.76 -3.32
N GLN A 48 15.96 33.29 -3.68
CA GLN A 48 14.77 34.11 -3.77
C GLN A 48 14.56 34.98 -2.50
N ASN A 49 14.85 34.43 -1.32
CA ASN A 49 14.67 35.10 -0.03
C ASN A 49 15.76 36.12 0.30
N THR A 50 16.90 36.12 -0.39
CA THR A 50 18.04 37.01 -0.11
C THR A 50 18.22 38.11 -1.15
N MET A 51 17.35 38.22 -2.15
CA MET A 51 17.49 39.17 -3.25
C MET A 51 17.35 40.64 -2.87
N SER A 52 16.71 40.93 -1.74
CA SER A 52 16.61 42.31 -1.19
C SER A 52 17.90 42.81 -0.52
N GLU A 53 18.88 41.92 -0.32
CA GLU A 53 20.16 42.28 0.29
C GLU A 53 21.14 42.87 -0.74
N SER A 54 22.21 43.56 -0.26
CA SER A 54 23.29 44.05 -1.09
C SER A 54 24.59 43.26 -0.84
N ILE A 55 25.38 43.11 -1.89
CA ILE A 55 26.76 42.59 -1.82
C ILE A 55 27.70 43.79 -1.80
N THR A 56 28.66 43.78 -0.88
CA THR A 56 29.70 44.83 -0.79
C THR A 56 31.05 44.20 -1.03
N TRP A 57 31.75 44.65 -2.03
CA TRP A 57 33.15 44.35 -2.28
C TRP A 57 34.03 45.46 -1.74
N ALA A 58 35.22 45.12 -1.25
CA ALA A 58 36.21 46.05 -0.74
C ALA A 58 37.59 45.73 -1.29
N TRP A 59 38.44 46.73 -1.40
CA TRP A 59 39.80 46.57 -1.87
C TRP A 59 40.72 47.55 -1.20
N THR A 60 42.05 47.31 -1.28
CA THR A 60 43.06 48.25 -0.81
C THR A 60 43.28 49.37 -1.83
N ALA A 61 43.74 50.54 -1.38
CA ALA A 61 44.11 51.60 -2.30
C ALA A 61 45.32 51.17 -3.18
N ALA A 62 45.20 51.48 -4.46
CA ALA A 62 46.37 51.40 -5.35
C ALA A 62 47.39 52.50 -4.91
N ARG A 63 48.68 52.21 -5.04
CA ARG A 63 49.75 53.11 -4.60
C ARG A 63 50.58 53.59 -5.78
N PHE A 64 51.23 54.75 -5.61
CA PHE A 64 52.10 55.38 -6.61
C PHE A 64 51.38 55.69 -7.93
N MET A 65 50.12 56.05 -7.84
CA MET A 65 49.26 56.44 -8.96
C MET A 65 49.42 57.90 -9.30
N GLN A 66 49.14 58.30 -10.53
CA GLN A 66 49.26 59.66 -11.03
C GLN A 66 47.86 60.31 -11.14
N GLY A 67 47.60 61.36 -10.35
CA GLY A 67 46.36 62.07 -10.38
C GLY A 67 45.19 61.39 -9.71
N GLU A 68 43.98 61.59 -10.22
CA GLU A 68 42.79 60.95 -9.68
C GLU A 68 42.72 59.49 -10.05
N VAL A 69 42.48 58.62 -9.03
CA VAL A 69 42.35 57.21 -9.21
C VAL A 69 40.88 56.80 -9.18
N THR A 70 40.51 56.02 -10.17
CA THR A 70 39.18 55.36 -10.21
C THR A 70 39.33 53.85 -10.19
N TYR A 71 38.38 53.15 -9.55
CA TYR A 71 38.38 51.71 -9.41
C TYR A 71 37.18 51.15 -10.14
N SER A 72 37.37 50.04 -10.90
CA SER A 72 36.34 49.26 -11.57
C SER A 72 36.45 47.80 -11.14
N LEU A 73 35.35 47.19 -10.66
CA LEU A 73 35.28 45.79 -10.30
C LEU A 73 34.82 44.99 -11.53
N PHE A 74 35.46 43.88 -11.78
CA PHE A 74 35.12 42.95 -12.86
C PHE A 74 34.84 41.53 -12.34
N ALA A 75 33.91 40.85 -13.00
CA ALA A 75 33.60 39.44 -12.79
C ALA A 75 33.84 38.63 -14.09
N GLN A 76 34.37 37.41 -13.97
CA GLN A 76 34.67 36.51 -15.09
C GLN A 76 34.33 35.09 -14.74
N TYR A 77 33.59 34.38 -15.61
CA TYR A 77 33.27 32.96 -15.48
C TYR A 77 34.11 32.16 -16.47
N GLY A 78 34.96 31.25 -15.95
CA GLY A 78 35.85 30.46 -16.78
C GLY A 78 36.69 31.32 -17.74
N GLU A 79 36.68 30.99 -19.03
CA GLU A 79 37.36 31.72 -20.10
C GLU A 79 36.52 32.81 -20.76
N SER A 80 35.33 33.15 -20.20
CA SER A 80 34.47 34.21 -20.75
C SER A 80 35.13 35.62 -20.68
N ASN A 81 34.60 36.56 -21.43
CA ASN A 81 35.01 37.96 -21.27
C ASN A 81 34.61 38.47 -19.88
N ALA A 82 35.51 39.24 -19.26
CA ALA A 82 35.20 39.86 -17.98
C ALA A 82 34.14 40.97 -18.17
N VAL A 83 33.17 40.99 -17.25
CA VAL A 83 32.06 41.99 -17.23
C VAL A 83 32.25 42.90 -16.04
N GLN A 84 32.10 44.21 -16.23
CA GLN A 84 32.20 45.18 -15.17
C GLN A 84 31.00 45.06 -14.21
N VAL A 85 31.26 45.00 -12.90
CA VAL A 85 30.27 44.93 -11.84
C VAL A 85 30.01 46.34 -11.34
N GLY A 86 28.79 46.84 -11.56
CA GLY A 86 28.39 48.20 -11.19
C GLY A 86 29.13 49.28 -11.98
N THR A 87 29.24 50.46 -11.41
CA THR A 87 29.93 51.64 -11.99
C THR A 87 31.28 51.86 -11.36
N SER A 88 32.22 52.45 -12.13
CA SER A 88 33.52 52.88 -11.60
C SER A 88 33.37 53.86 -10.45
N THR A 89 34.21 53.74 -9.42
CA THR A 89 34.12 54.54 -8.18
C THR A 89 35.49 55.05 -7.75
N LYS A 90 35.52 56.14 -6.99
CA LYS A 90 36.73 56.60 -6.27
C LYS A 90 36.83 56.01 -4.87
N ALA A 91 35.78 55.37 -4.37
CA ALA A 91 35.76 54.67 -3.08
C ALA A 91 36.51 53.33 -3.14
N LEU A 92 36.96 52.87 -1.98
CA LEU A 92 37.63 51.57 -1.82
C LEU A 92 36.60 50.43 -1.58
N THR A 93 35.34 50.72 -1.84
CA THR A 93 34.24 49.76 -1.73
C THR A 93 33.22 49.96 -2.85
N LEU A 94 32.56 48.91 -3.27
CA LEU A 94 31.40 48.93 -4.15
C LEU A 94 30.30 48.08 -3.51
N SER A 95 29.12 48.68 -3.39
CA SER A 95 27.91 47.94 -2.93
C SER A 95 26.89 47.89 -4.05
N LEU A 96 26.35 46.70 -4.31
CA LEU A 96 25.37 46.48 -5.36
C LEU A 96 24.24 45.59 -4.82
N PRO A 97 22.95 45.94 -5.07
CA PRO A 97 21.84 45.06 -4.77
C PRO A 97 22.01 43.68 -5.43
N LYS A 98 21.65 42.59 -4.72
CA LYS A 98 21.74 41.24 -5.29
C LYS A 98 20.89 41.08 -6.56
N THR A 99 19.75 41.81 -6.66
CA THR A 99 18.91 41.85 -7.87
C THR A 99 19.68 42.37 -9.10
N GLU A 100 20.47 43.43 -8.93
CA GLU A 100 21.27 43.98 -10.01
C GLU A 100 22.44 43.10 -10.37
N PHE A 101 23.11 42.49 -9.38
CA PHE A 101 24.18 41.57 -9.60
C PHE A 101 23.68 40.28 -10.28
N HIS A 102 22.51 39.76 -9.90
CA HIS A 102 21.88 38.61 -10.55
C HIS A 102 21.55 38.91 -12.02
N ALA A 103 20.98 40.07 -12.30
CA ALA A 103 20.71 40.49 -13.68
C ALA A 103 21.99 40.59 -14.54
N LEU A 104 23.11 41.03 -13.91
CA LEU A 104 24.41 41.10 -14.56
C LEU A 104 24.93 39.65 -14.89
N LEU A 105 24.76 38.70 -13.97
CA LEU A 105 25.17 37.31 -14.20
C LEU A 105 24.47 36.69 -15.40
N ASN A 106 23.18 37.00 -15.63
CA ASN A 106 22.41 36.53 -16.79
C ASN A 106 23.01 36.98 -18.15
N ASN A 107 23.88 38.00 -18.15
CA ASN A 107 24.58 38.45 -19.36
C ASN A 107 25.94 37.78 -19.54
N ILE A 108 26.38 36.92 -18.62
CA ILE A 108 27.61 36.15 -18.74
C ILE A 108 27.27 34.77 -19.29
N SER A 109 27.79 34.47 -20.49
CA SER A 109 27.50 33.18 -21.16
C SER A 109 27.99 31.98 -20.35
N GLY A 110 27.16 30.95 -20.23
CA GLY A 110 27.53 29.65 -19.65
C GLY A 110 27.35 29.55 -18.14
N ILE A 111 26.83 30.58 -17.45
CA ILE A 111 26.53 30.50 -16.02
C ILE A 111 25.36 29.53 -15.78
N PRO A 112 25.54 28.49 -14.94
CA PRO A 112 24.48 27.53 -14.65
C PRO A 112 23.40 28.17 -13.75
N GLN A 113 22.14 27.83 -14.00
CA GLN A 113 21.01 28.25 -13.19
C GLN A 113 20.74 27.26 -12.06
N ASN A 114 20.21 27.72 -10.92
CA ASN A 114 19.97 26.93 -9.71
C ASN A 114 21.14 26.04 -9.33
N ALA A 115 22.35 26.57 -9.42
CA ALA A 115 23.58 25.83 -9.15
C ALA A 115 24.65 26.70 -8.50
N SER A 116 25.59 26.06 -7.84
CA SER A 116 26.81 26.72 -7.37
C SER A 116 27.88 26.67 -8.44
N PHE A 117 28.57 27.78 -8.63
CA PHE A 117 29.70 27.90 -9.54
C PHE A 117 30.75 28.86 -8.97
N ASP A 118 31.94 28.80 -9.52
CA ASP A 118 33.05 29.64 -9.15
C ASP A 118 33.17 30.83 -10.12
N LEU A 119 33.16 32.05 -9.58
CA LEU A 119 33.28 33.29 -10.32
C LEU A 119 34.54 34.06 -9.89
N ALA A 120 35.38 34.39 -10.83
CA ALA A 120 36.60 35.15 -10.56
C ALA A 120 36.29 36.66 -10.56
N PHE A 121 36.76 37.37 -9.53
CA PHE A 121 36.67 38.80 -9.41
C PHE A 121 38.05 39.41 -9.41
N TYR A 122 38.20 40.63 -10.00
CA TYR A 122 39.35 41.47 -9.85
C TYR A 122 38.95 42.94 -9.91
N VAL A 123 39.70 43.77 -9.25
CA VAL A 123 39.52 45.21 -9.29
C VAL A 123 40.64 45.86 -10.10
N GLU A 124 40.29 46.78 -10.98
CA GLU A 124 41.23 47.57 -11.79
C GLU A 124 41.25 49.01 -11.31
N ALA A 125 42.44 49.46 -10.86
CA ALA A 125 42.66 50.87 -10.62
C ALA A 125 43.13 51.55 -11.95
N ALA A 126 42.57 52.70 -12.22
CA ALA A 126 42.95 53.49 -13.42
C ALA A 126 43.27 54.93 -13.01
N ASP A 127 44.34 55.45 -13.61
CA ASP A 127 44.75 56.86 -13.53
C ASP A 127 44.99 57.47 -14.91
N ALA A 128 45.66 58.61 -14.99
CA ALA A 128 45.97 59.32 -16.24
C ALA A 128 46.97 58.55 -17.14
N GLU A 129 47.73 57.62 -16.56
CA GLU A 129 48.83 56.92 -17.26
C GLU A 129 48.54 55.47 -17.61
N GLY A 130 47.60 54.83 -16.90
CA GLY A 130 47.31 53.44 -17.18
C GLY A 130 46.25 52.78 -16.29
N LYS A 131 46.16 51.45 -16.46
CA LYS A 131 45.27 50.55 -15.77
C LYS A 131 46.04 49.44 -15.06
N TYR A 132 45.70 49.21 -13.81
CA TYR A 132 46.47 48.32 -12.90
C TYR A 132 45.50 47.34 -12.24
N PRO A 133 45.29 46.15 -12.85
CA PRO A 133 44.35 45.15 -12.30
C PRO A 133 44.98 44.39 -11.12
N SER A 134 44.16 44.07 -10.13
CA SER A 134 44.48 43.16 -9.04
C SER A 134 44.66 41.73 -9.53
N ALA A 135 45.25 40.86 -8.70
CA ALA A 135 45.08 39.41 -8.86
C ALA A 135 43.59 39.04 -8.82
N LYS A 136 43.23 38.04 -9.62
CA LYS A 136 41.87 37.46 -9.60
C LYS A 136 41.68 36.65 -8.31
N GLN A 137 40.51 36.79 -7.70
CA GLN A 137 40.03 36.02 -6.56
C GLN A 137 38.78 35.25 -6.95
N THR A 138 38.77 33.94 -6.71
CA THR A 138 37.61 33.12 -6.98
C THR A 138 36.68 33.10 -5.79
N VAL A 139 35.40 33.35 -6.04
CA VAL A 139 34.31 33.34 -5.06
C VAL A 139 33.26 32.37 -5.51
N LYS A 140 32.82 31.50 -4.59
CA LYS A 140 31.72 30.59 -4.87
C LYS A 140 30.41 31.36 -4.86
N ILE A 141 29.67 31.26 -5.95
CA ILE A 141 28.37 31.92 -6.14
C ILE A 141 27.30 30.83 -6.21
N PHE A 142 26.17 31.04 -5.60
CA PHE A 142 24.91 30.37 -5.95
C PHE A 142 23.96 31.41 -6.51
N ALA A 143 23.42 31.15 -7.72
CA ALA A 143 22.40 32.00 -8.35
C ALA A 143 21.15 31.13 -8.59
N TYR A 144 20.01 31.58 -8.03
CA TYR A 144 18.74 30.95 -8.33
C TYR A 144 18.28 31.30 -9.76
N GLY A 145 17.47 30.41 -10.34
CA GLY A 145 16.87 30.58 -11.65
C GLY A 145 15.56 29.79 -11.71
N ASP A 146 15.01 29.63 -12.89
CA ASP A 146 13.88 28.74 -13.12
C ASP A 146 14.24 27.30 -12.74
N ALA A 147 13.24 26.54 -12.30
CA ALA A 147 13.42 25.13 -12.05
C ALA A 147 13.90 24.42 -13.31
N VAL A 148 14.94 23.60 -13.17
CA VAL A 148 15.45 22.75 -14.26
C VAL A 148 14.91 21.34 -14.03
N SER A 149 14.11 20.87 -14.99
CA SER A 149 13.54 19.52 -15.00
C SER A 149 14.61 18.44 -15.05
N PRO A 150 14.34 17.25 -14.49
CA PRO A 150 15.20 16.09 -14.73
C PRO A 150 15.19 15.72 -16.22
N VAL A 151 16.28 15.16 -16.71
CA VAL A 151 16.40 14.72 -18.13
C VAL A 151 16.49 13.20 -18.15
N VAL A 152 15.42 12.55 -18.61
CA VAL A 152 15.29 11.09 -18.61
C VAL A 152 16.01 10.46 -19.80
N THR A 153 16.72 9.35 -19.54
CA THR A 153 17.33 8.48 -20.54
C THR A 153 16.85 7.06 -20.30
N LEU A 154 16.18 6.46 -21.29
CA LEU A 154 15.80 5.05 -21.27
C LEU A 154 17.00 4.16 -21.56
N ALA A 155 17.12 3.04 -20.85
CA ALA A 155 18.15 2.04 -21.11
C ALA A 155 17.91 1.31 -22.46
N ASN A 156 16.65 1.14 -22.82
CA ASN A 156 16.22 0.51 -24.07
C ASN A 156 15.08 1.32 -24.70
N SER A 157 14.99 1.35 -26.02
CA SER A 157 13.87 1.95 -26.75
C SER A 157 12.73 0.96 -27.01
N GLU A 158 13.01 -0.34 -26.91
CA GLU A 158 12.06 -1.44 -27.15
C GLU A 158 12.40 -2.62 -26.25
N LEU A 159 11.38 -3.26 -25.66
CA LEU A 159 11.48 -4.47 -24.86
C LEU A 159 10.33 -5.43 -25.17
N VAL A 160 10.66 -6.71 -25.34
CA VAL A 160 9.70 -7.80 -25.35
C VAL A 160 9.81 -8.51 -24.00
N LEU A 161 8.75 -8.45 -23.20
CA LEU A 161 8.74 -9.04 -21.86
C LEU A 161 8.52 -10.55 -21.95
N ASP A 162 9.37 -11.32 -21.28
CA ASP A 162 9.33 -12.76 -21.31
C ASP A 162 8.68 -13.30 -20.03
N VAL A 163 7.48 -13.86 -20.14
CA VAL A 163 6.73 -14.50 -19.06
C VAL A 163 7.49 -15.64 -18.36
N THR A 164 8.50 -16.21 -19.00
CA THR A 164 9.32 -17.29 -18.41
C THR A 164 10.42 -16.78 -17.48
N THR A 165 10.69 -15.47 -17.49
CA THR A 165 11.70 -14.82 -16.64
C THR A 165 11.12 -13.64 -15.84
N PRO A 166 10.01 -13.81 -15.12
CA PRO A 166 9.27 -12.71 -14.50
C PRO A 166 10.09 -11.94 -13.45
N ALA A 167 11.00 -12.61 -12.77
CA ALA A 167 11.86 -12.03 -11.73
C ALA A 167 13.18 -11.42 -12.26
N ALA A 168 13.44 -11.49 -13.58
CA ALA A 168 14.65 -10.87 -14.14
C ALA A 168 14.58 -9.36 -14.02
N THR A 169 15.65 -8.75 -13.51
CA THR A 169 15.73 -7.28 -13.33
C THR A 169 16.00 -6.58 -14.65
N ILE A 170 15.31 -5.49 -14.88
CA ILE A 170 15.45 -4.57 -15.99
C ILE A 170 15.92 -3.22 -15.44
N ASP A 171 17.07 -2.74 -15.90
CA ASP A 171 17.42 -1.34 -15.74
C ASP A 171 16.56 -0.53 -16.70
N LEU A 172 15.55 0.18 -16.18
CA LEU A 172 14.54 0.82 -17.01
C LEU A 172 15.01 2.16 -17.52
N LEU A 173 15.41 3.05 -16.62
CA LEU A 173 15.78 4.42 -16.96
C LEU A 173 16.73 5.04 -15.93
N THR A 174 17.45 6.06 -16.38
CA THR A 174 18.25 6.95 -15.55
C THR A 174 17.85 8.40 -15.85
N TRP A 175 18.26 9.34 -14.99
CA TRP A 175 18.04 10.76 -15.28
C TRP A 175 19.15 11.66 -14.76
N GLU A 176 19.36 12.78 -15.46
CA GLU A 176 20.14 13.87 -14.91
C GLU A 176 19.34 14.56 -13.81
N PRO A 177 19.98 14.90 -12.67
CA PRO A 177 19.29 15.52 -11.55
C PRO A 177 18.62 16.85 -11.92
N ALA A 178 17.41 17.06 -11.40
CA ALA A 178 16.75 18.36 -11.42
C ALA A 178 17.56 19.38 -10.61
N ARG A 179 17.40 20.67 -10.92
CA ARG A 179 17.90 21.78 -10.12
C ARG A 179 16.72 22.68 -9.75
N LEU A 180 16.29 22.61 -8.51
CA LEU A 180 15.05 23.27 -8.05
C LEU A 180 15.36 24.50 -7.22
N ASN A 181 15.94 24.34 -6.02
CA ASN A 181 16.28 25.46 -5.14
C ASN A 181 17.55 25.14 -4.35
N TYR A 182 18.11 26.16 -3.70
CA TYR A 182 19.37 26.03 -2.94
C TYR A 182 19.14 25.26 -1.64
N ASN A 183 19.96 24.24 -1.44
CA ASN A 183 20.01 23.41 -0.21
C ASN A 183 18.72 22.67 0.16
N GLU A 184 17.76 22.55 -0.74
CA GLU A 184 16.63 21.69 -0.55
C GLU A 184 16.98 20.23 -0.95
N ALA A 185 16.51 19.28 -0.16
CA ALA A 185 16.55 17.89 -0.54
C ALA A 185 15.60 17.67 -1.73
N ILE A 186 16.07 16.95 -2.75
CA ILE A 186 15.26 16.60 -3.92
C ILE A 186 14.97 15.11 -3.85
N THR A 187 13.69 14.76 -3.97
CA THR A 187 13.23 13.39 -4.19
C THR A 187 12.58 13.27 -5.55
N TYR A 188 12.48 12.05 -6.05
CA TYR A 188 11.93 11.78 -7.38
C TYR A 188 10.83 10.73 -7.29
N SER A 189 9.80 10.89 -8.14
CA SER A 189 8.86 9.82 -8.43
C SER A 189 8.88 9.49 -9.92
N VAL A 190 8.72 8.22 -10.25
CA VAL A 190 8.66 7.70 -11.62
C VAL A 190 7.23 7.34 -11.94
N TYR A 191 6.73 7.76 -13.09
CA TYR A 191 5.38 7.50 -13.58
C TYR A 191 5.43 6.82 -14.95
N ALA A 192 4.45 5.93 -15.18
CA ALA A 192 4.18 5.34 -16.49
C ALA A 192 2.83 5.80 -17.01
N GLN A 193 2.71 6.07 -18.29
CA GLN A 193 1.48 6.50 -18.95
C GLN A 193 1.33 5.84 -20.31
N TYR A 194 0.15 5.32 -20.59
CA TYR A 194 -0.23 4.82 -21.92
C TYR A 194 -1.25 5.75 -22.54
N GLU A 195 -0.98 6.18 -23.79
CA GLU A 195 -1.81 7.16 -24.53
C GLU A 195 -2.07 8.43 -23.70
N GLU A 196 -3.36 8.76 -23.47
CA GLU A 196 -3.82 9.91 -22.68
C GLU A 196 -4.45 9.46 -21.34
N ASN A 197 -4.22 8.21 -20.91
CA ASN A 197 -4.71 7.72 -19.63
C ASN A 197 -4.02 8.46 -18.47
N GLU A 198 -4.58 8.35 -17.27
CA GLU A 198 -3.93 8.84 -16.07
C GLU A 198 -2.60 8.13 -15.84
N ALA A 199 -1.58 8.88 -15.46
CA ALA A 199 -0.25 8.32 -15.23
C ALA A 199 -0.23 7.52 -13.90
N VAL A 200 0.31 6.31 -13.96
CA VAL A 200 0.45 5.41 -12.81
C VAL A 200 1.82 5.62 -12.17
N GLU A 201 1.86 5.81 -10.84
CA GLU A 201 3.10 5.92 -10.09
C GLU A 201 3.78 4.56 -10.00
N ALA A 202 5.03 4.48 -10.49
CA ALA A 202 5.87 3.28 -10.44
C ALA A 202 6.75 3.25 -9.19
N ALA A 203 7.22 4.41 -8.76
CA ALA A 203 8.04 4.56 -7.56
C ALA A 203 7.98 6.01 -7.06
N LYS A 204 8.20 6.22 -5.76
CA LYS A 204 8.23 7.53 -5.11
C LYS A 204 9.38 7.64 -4.12
N ASP A 205 9.64 8.88 -3.69
CA ASP A 205 10.64 9.22 -2.66
C ASP A 205 12.07 8.72 -2.98
N LEU A 206 12.38 8.56 -4.28
CA LEU A 206 13.70 8.13 -4.72
C LEU A 206 14.73 9.25 -4.51
N THR A 207 15.90 8.90 -4.02
CA THR A 207 17.07 9.80 -3.89
C THR A 207 18.15 9.51 -4.92
N GLU A 208 18.12 8.32 -5.51
CA GLU A 208 18.99 7.90 -6.61
C GLU A 208 18.43 8.41 -7.94
N THR A 209 19.27 8.45 -8.96
CA THR A 209 18.92 8.92 -10.31
C THR A 209 18.83 7.79 -11.34
N ALA A 210 18.45 6.61 -10.85
CA ALA A 210 18.21 5.41 -11.65
C ALA A 210 17.00 4.66 -11.10
N PHE A 211 16.30 3.95 -11.98
CA PHE A 211 15.17 3.11 -11.61
C PHE A 211 15.21 1.80 -12.38
N SER A 212 15.13 0.72 -11.63
CA SER A 212 15.09 -0.66 -12.14
C SER A 212 13.90 -1.38 -11.52
N LEU A 213 13.33 -2.35 -12.25
CA LEU A 213 12.23 -3.19 -11.81
C LEU A 213 12.35 -4.56 -12.49
N THR A 214 11.53 -5.52 -12.07
CA THR A 214 11.50 -6.84 -12.71
C THR A 214 10.67 -6.83 -13.99
N VAL A 215 10.82 -7.86 -14.81
CA VAL A 215 10.02 -8.10 -16.02
C VAL A 215 8.52 -8.07 -15.70
N ASP A 216 8.12 -8.73 -14.61
CA ASP A 216 6.71 -8.79 -14.21
C ASP A 216 6.19 -7.46 -13.68
N GLU A 217 7.01 -6.72 -12.90
CA GLU A 217 6.65 -5.37 -12.46
C GLU A 217 6.48 -4.40 -13.63
N LEU A 218 7.33 -4.49 -14.66
CA LEU A 218 7.17 -3.67 -15.86
C LEU A 218 5.92 -4.05 -16.65
N ASN A 219 5.61 -5.36 -16.73
CA ASN A 219 4.38 -5.83 -17.36
C ASN A 219 3.14 -5.32 -16.62
N GLU A 220 3.10 -5.46 -15.29
CA GLU A 220 1.99 -4.97 -14.46
C GLU A 220 1.85 -3.44 -14.54
N LEU A 221 2.95 -2.71 -14.52
CA LEU A 221 2.97 -1.26 -14.63
C LEU A 221 2.40 -0.80 -15.98
N ALA A 222 2.84 -1.41 -17.08
CA ALA A 222 2.34 -1.09 -18.41
C ALA A 222 0.84 -1.38 -18.54
N VAL A 223 0.37 -2.54 -18.07
CA VAL A 223 -1.05 -2.92 -18.09
C VAL A 223 -1.88 -2.01 -17.18
N SER A 224 -1.38 -1.66 -16.00
CA SER A 224 -2.05 -0.73 -15.07
C SER A 224 -2.16 0.68 -15.65
N ALA A 225 -1.19 1.10 -16.47
CA ALA A 225 -1.26 2.36 -17.21
C ALA A 225 -2.26 2.30 -18.40
N GLY A 226 -2.83 1.12 -18.69
CA GLY A 226 -3.84 0.88 -19.72
C GLY A 226 -3.31 0.26 -21.00
N ALA A 227 -2.05 -0.17 -21.06
CA ALA A 227 -1.53 -0.92 -22.19
C ALA A 227 -2.26 -2.26 -22.34
N PRO A 228 -2.59 -2.71 -23.56
CA PRO A 228 -3.24 -4.00 -23.78
C PRO A 228 -2.30 -5.15 -23.40
N GLU A 229 -2.86 -6.24 -22.85
CA GLU A 229 -2.12 -7.47 -22.57
C GLU A 229 -1.77 -8.25 -23.84
N ALA A 230 -0.64 -8.95 -23.84
CA ALA A 230 -0.11 -9.74 -24.96
C ALA A 230 0.00 -8.95 -26.28
N ALA A 231 0.34 -7.68 -26.21
CA ALA A 231 0.41 -6.78 -27.36
C ALA A 231 1.53 -5.75 -27.24
N GLU A 232 1.89 -5.14 -28.36
CA GLU A 232 2.82 -4.02 -28.40
C GLU A 232 2.13 -2.72 -27.95
N ALA A 233 2.77 -1.97 -27.08
CA ALA A 233 2.30 -0.68 -26.58
C ALA A 233 3.45 0.32 -26.47
N ASN A 234 3.19 1.59 -26.75
CA ASN A 234 4.12 2.68 -26.51
C ASN A 234 3.82 3.31 -25.15
N VAL A 235 4.63 3.00 -24.15
CA VAL A 235 4.49 3.50 -22.78
C VAL A 235 5.41 4.68 -22.58
N LYS A 236 4.87 5.78 -22.08
CA LYS A 236 5.60 7.00 -21.72
C LYS A 236 6.06 6.89 -20.26
N PHE A 237 7.32 7.24 -20.00
CA PHE A 237 7.87 7.36 -18.65
C PHE A 237 8.20 8.81 -18.34
N ILE A 238 7.82 9.26 -17.17
CA ILE A 238 7.97 10.64 -16.69
C ILE A 238 8.60 10.57 -15.30
N VAL A 239 9.65 11.37 -15.07
CA VAL A 239 10.23 11.54 -13.74
C VAL A 239 9.85 12.92 -13.22
N LYS A 240 9.26 13.00 -12.03
CA LYS A 240 8.98 14.26 -11.34
C LYS A 240 9.96 14.46 -10.19
N ALA A 241 10.52 15.63 -10.09
CA ALA A 241 11.41 16.04 -9.00
C ALA A 241 10.63 16.90 -7.99
N PHE A 242 10.72 16.59 -6.72
CA PHE A 242 10.01 17.26 -5.62
C PHE A 242 11.00 17.89 -4.65
N SER A 243 10.64 19.04 -4.09
CA SER A 243 11.33 19.66 -2.97
C SER A 243 10.33 20.48 -2.13
N GLU A 244 10.78 21.06 -1.01
CA GLU A 244 9.94 21.93 -0.17
C GLU A 244 9.32 23.08 -0.96
N SER A 245 10.07 23.68 -1.90
CA SER A 245 9.60 24.78 -2.75
C SER A 245 8.76 24.32 -3.94
N TYR A 246 8.79 23.05 -4.29
CA TYR A 246 8.07 22.46 -5.42
C TYR A 246 7.29 21.21 -5.00
N PRO A 247 6.26 21.34 -4.15
CA PRO A 247 5.50 20.20 -3.62
C PRO A 247 4.65 19.48 -4.69
N GLU A 248 4.28 20.15 -5.78
CA GLU A 248 3.54 19.54 -6.91
C GLU A 248 4.46 18.79 -7.88
N GLY A 249 5.77 18.91 -7.70
CA GLY A 249 6.81 18.31 -8.53
C GLY A 249 7.01 18.97 -9.88
N VAL A 250 8.27 18.95 -10.32
CA VAL A 250 8.71 19.47 -11.63
C VAL A 250 8.93 18.26 -12.56
N PRO A 251 8.11 18.05 -13.61
CA PRO A 251 8.20 16.89 -14.47
C PRO A 251 9.33 17.01 -15.50
N SER A 252 9.87 15.86 -15.91
CA SER A 252 10.67 15.71 -17.12
C SER A 252 9.80 15.77 -18.37
N ASP A 253 10.42 15.89 -19.52
CA ASP A 253 9.80 15.43 -20.76
C ASP A 253 9.54 13.92 -20.69
N ALA A 254 8.48 13.45 -21.37
CA ALA A 254 8.14 12.04 -21.42
C ALA A 254 9.10 11.28 -22.35
N ALA A 255 9.70 10.21 -21.84
CA ALA A 255 10.49 9.26 -22.61
C ALA A 255 9.63 8.05 -22.99
N THR A 256 9.53 7.72 -24.28
CA THR A 256 8.63 6.66 -24.77
C THR A 256 9.41 5.39 -25.07
N MET A 257 8.96 4.25 -24.52
CA MET A 257 9.47 2.91 -24.78
C MET A 257 8.37 2.07 -25.43
N LYS A 258 8.73 1.29 -26.44
CA LYS A 258 7.86 0.26 -27.02
C LYS A 258 7.99 -1.01 -26.17
N ILE A 259 6.89 -1.47 -25.57
CA ILE A 259 6.85 -2.65 -24.71
C ILE A 259 5.90 -3.66 -25.33
N THR A 260 6.33 -4.92 -25.45
CA THR A 260 5.42 -6.03 -25.73
C THR A 260 5.10 -6.70 -24.39
N THR A 261 3.87 -6.56 -23.94
CA THR A 261 3.33 -7.14 -22.71
C THR A 261 2.99 -8.61 -22.87
N TYR A 262 2.73 -9.31 -21.74
CA TYR A 262 2.20 -10.68 -21.74
C TYR A 262 1.01 -10.80 -20.78
N VAL A 263 0.22 -11.88 -20.92
CA VAL A 263 -0.85 -12.20 -19.95
C VAL A 263 -0.21 -12.90 -18.76
N ALA A 264 -0.15 -12.22 -17.61
CA ALA A 264 0.27 -12.83 -16.36
C ALA A 264 -0.91 -13.58 -15.74
N SER A 265 -0.85 -14.93 -15.74
CA SER A 265 -1.89 -15.77 -15.17
C SER A 265 -1.32 -16.55 -13.98
N TYR A 266 -1.89 -16.32 -12.82
CA TYR A 266 -1.64 -17.09 -11.61
C TYR A 266 -2.93 -17.78 -11.18
N PRO A 267 -2.90 -19.09 -10.80
CA PRO A 267 -4.07 -19.77 -10.26
C PRO A 267 -4.66 -19.03 -9.05
N ALA A 268 -5.97 -19.09 -8.88
CA ALA A 268 -6.63 -18.45 -7.74
C ALA A 268 -6.22 -19.05 -6.38
N CYS A 269 -5.79 -20.32 -6.38
CA CYS A 269 -5.25 -21.03 -5.22
C CYS A 269 -4.23 -22.08 -5.63
N MET A 270 -3.43 -22.53 -4.67
CA MET A 270 -2.58 -23.71 -4.77
C MET A 270 -3.09 -24.79 -3.83
N TYR A 271 -3.14 -26.03 -4.29
CA TYR A 271 -3.44 -27.22 -3.52
C TYR A 271 -2.13 -27.76 -2.92
N LEU A 272 -2.19 -28.30 -1.72
CA LEU A 272 -1.04 -28.86 -1.00
C LEU A 272 -1.21 -30.37 -0.75
N PRO A 273 -1.25 -31.23 -1.78
CA PRO A 273 -1.32 -32.68 -1.54
C PRO A 273 -0.08 -33.16 -0.81
N GLY A 274 -0.27 -34.00 0.22
CA GLY A 274 0.83 -34.46 1.07
C GLY A 274 0.51 -35.68 1.92
N SER A 275 1.51 -36.12 2.69
CA SER A 275 1.40 -37.29 3.55
C SER A 275 0.35 -37.16 4.66
N TYR A 276 0.07 -35.94 5.10
CA TYR A 276 -0.91 -35.62 6.17
C TYR A 276 -2.36 -35.94 5.79
N GLN A 277 -2.69 -36.03 4.49
CA GLN A 277 -4.05 -36.28 3.99
C GLN A 277 -4.09 -37.45 2.96
N GLY A 278 -3.00 -38.23 2.81
CA GLY A 278 -2.94 -39.40 1.93
C GLY A 278 -2.65 -39.07 0.46
N TRP A 279 -2.06 -37.95 0.13
CA TRP A 279 -1.60 -37.56 -1.21
C TRP A 279 -2.71 -37.42 -2.27
N ASP A 280 -3.93 -37.08 -1.87
CA ASP A 280 -5.03 -36.79 -2.80
C ASP A 280 -5.16 -35.32 -3.10
N PRO A 281 -4.81 -34.84 -4.33
CA PRO A 281 -4.91 -33.42 -4.67
C PRO A 281 -6.33 -32.86 -4.58
N ALA A 282 -7.36 -33.71 -4.79
CA ALA A 282 -8.76 -33.27 -4.79
C ALA A 282 -9.27 -32.94 -3.38
N THR A 283 -8.66 -33.48 -2.34
CA THR A 283 -9.01 -33.26 -0.93
C THR A 283 -7.94 -32.43 -0.18
N ALA A 284 -6.91 -31.96 -0.90
CA ALA A 284 -5.80 -31.23 -0.32
C ALA A 284 -6.22 -29.84 0.20
N VAL A 285 -5.59 -29.40 1.27
CA VAL A 285 -5.72 -28.02 1.76
C VAL A 285 -5.30 -27.05 0.65
N THR A 286 -5.97 -25.93 0.56
CA THR A 286 -5.65 -24.89 -0.42
C THR A 286 -5.12 -23.64 0.25
N ILE A 287 -4.13 -23.00 -0.38
CA ILE A 287 -3.71 -21.64 -0.05
C ILE A 287 -4.12 -20.73 -1.19
N LYS A 288 -4.80 -19.62 -0.84
CA LYS A 288 -5.34 -18.67 -1.83
C LYS A 288 -4.28 -17.67 -2.25
N GLN A 289 -4.41 -17.18 -3.49
CA GLN A 289 -3.61 -16.04 -3.92
C GLN A 289 -3.94 -14.81 -3.07
N SER A 290 -2.93 -14.02 -2.73
CA SER A 290 -3.11 -12.73 -2.05
C SER A 290 -4.03 -11.81 -2.86
N THR A 291 -4.88 -11.05 -2.16
CA THR A 291 -5.76 -10.06 -2.82
C THR A 291 -5.02 -8.78 -3.20
N THR A 292 -3.83 -8.56 -2.65
CA THR A 292 -3.03 -7.34 -2.89
C THR A 292 -1.76 -7.61 -3.71
N THR A 293 -1.30 -8.86 -3.79
CA THR A 293 -0.03 -9.21 -4.43
C THR A 293 -0.21 -10.42 -5.35
N LYS A 294 -0.25 -10.19 -6.64
CA LYS A 294 -0.34 -11.26 -7.65
C LYS A 294 0.84 -12.23 -7.54
N GLY A 295 0.56 -13.52 -7.69
CA GLY A 295 1.56 -14.58 -7.63
C GLY A 295 2.06 -14.92 -6.21
N LEU A 296 1.60 -14.22 -5.17
CA LEU A 296 1.84 -14.57 -3.77
C LEU A 296 0.66 -15.39 -3.24
N TYR A 297 0.95 -16.55 -2.67
CA TYR A 297 0.01 -17.41 -1.97
C TYR A 297 0.47 -17.53 -0.53
N ALA A 298 -0.34 -17.10 0.41
CA ALA A 298 0.04 -17.14 1.82
C ALA A 298 -1.16 -17.51 2.69
N ALA A 299 -0.95 -18.47 3.61
CA ALA A 299 -1.95 -18.90 4.57
C ALA A 299 -1.31 -19.59 5.77
N TYR A 300 -2.10 -19.75 6.83
CA TYR A 300 -1.81 -20.64 7.93
C TYR A 300 -2.40 -22.01 7.61
N VAL A 301 -1.57 -23.04 7.63
CA VAL A 301 -1.94 -24.42 7.25
C VAL A 301 -1.56 -25.37 8.37
N ASP A 302 -2.55 -26.13 8.85
CA ASP A 302 -2.32 -27.17 9.83
C ASP A 302 -1.82 -28.43 9.14
N LEU A 303 -0.52 -28.71 9.33
CA LEU A 303 0.19 -29.91 8.88
C LEU A 303 0.47 -30.86 10.06
N THR A 304 -0.41 -30.87 11.07
CA THR A 304 -0.26 -31.72 12.24
C THR A 304 -0.61 -33.18 11.89
N THR A 305 0.27 -34.10 12.20
CA THR A 305 0.03 -35.53 12.09
C THR A 305 -0.28 -36.13 13.46
N ALA A 306 -1.12 -37.19 13.50
CA ALA A 306 -1.55 -37.79 14.75
C ALA A 306 -0.41 -38.47 15.55
N ASP A 307 0.65 -38.88 14.86
CA ASP A 307 1.82 -39.56 15.45
C ASP A 307 3.04 -38.65 15.58
N GLY A 308 2.91 -37.35 15.21
CA GLY A 308 3.99 -36.37 15.23
C GLY A 308 5.08 -36.58 14.18
N SER A 309 4.83 -37.43 13.19
CA SER A 309 5.79 -37.67 12.09
C SER A 309 5.91 -36.44 11.17
N ASP A 310 7.08 -36.32 10.54
CA ASP A 310 7.30 -35.27 9.52
C ASP A 310 6.28 -35.37 8.40
N VAL A 311 5.90 -34.20 7.87
CA VAL A 311 5.00 -34.08 6.72
C VAL A 311 5.79 -33.83 5.45
N GLU A 312 5.46 -34.55 4.41
CA GLU A 312 5.91 -34.32 3.04
C GLU A 312 4.73 -33.85 2.18
N PHE A 313 4.92 -32.84 1.36
CA PHE A 313 3.89 -32.32 0.46
C PHE A 313 4.48 -31.67 -0.80
N LYS A 314 3.62 -31.38 -1.75
CA LYS A 314 3.91 -30.58 -2.95
C LYS A 314 2.85 -29.48 -3.12
N PHE A 315 3.10 -28.57 -4.03
CA PHE A 315 2.10 -27.64 -4.53
C PHE A 315 1.53 -28.14 -5.85
N SER A 316 0.24 -27.98 -6.08
CA SER A 316 -0.42 -28.17 -7.36
C SER A 316 -1.32 -27.00 -7.71
N PRO A 317 -1.30 -26.48 -8.95
CA PRO A 317 -2.18 -25.40 -9.37
C PRO A 317 -3.65 -25.81 -9.56
N VAL A 318 -3.89 -27.11 -9.64
CA VAL A 318 -5.21 -27.74 -9.86
C VAL A 318 -5.43 -28.89 -8.89
N PRO A 319 -6.70 -29.34 -8.63
CA PRO A 319 -6.98 -30.48 -7.74
C PRO A 319 -6.64 -31.85 -8.41
N ALA A 320 -5.47 -31.93 -9.03
CA ALA A 320 -4.96 -33.09 -9.75
C ALA A 320 -3.42 -33.03 -9.77
N TRP A 321 -2.80 -34.16 -10.16
CA TRP A 321 -1.35 -34.23 -10.41
C TRP A 321 -1.03 -33.68 -11.81
N GLU A 322 -1.24 -32.40 -12.01
CA GLU A 322 -0.93 -31.70 -13.26
C GLU A 322 -0.27 -30.35 -12.93
N GLY A 323 0.97 -30.17 -13.38
CA GLY A 323 1.76 -28.98 -13.08
C GLY A 323 2.20 -28.89 -11.61
N ASP A 324 2.18 -30.01 -10.88
CA ASP A 324 2.67 -30.08 -9.50
C ASP A 324 4.17 -29.81 -9.43
N PHE A 325 4.59 -29.20 -8.35
CA PHE A 325 6.00 -28.89 -8.09
C PHE A 325 6.32 -28.97 -6.59
N GLY A 326 7.58 -29.14 -6.30
CA GLY A 326 8.13 -29.06 -4.96
C GLY A 326 9.31 -28.09 -4.92
N SER A 327 10.39 -28.51 -4.25
CA SER A 327 11.62 -27.71 -4.16
C SER A 327 12.82 -28.65 -4.08
N ASP A 328 13.80 -28.44 -4.96
CA ASP A 328 15.03 -29.28 -4.95
C ASP A 328 16.10 -28.72 -3.98
N ASP A 329 15.91 -27.49 -3.47
CA ASP A 329 16.83 -26.79 -2.55
C ASP A 329 16.18 -26.43 -1.21
N PHE A 330 14.99 -26.99 -0.90
CA PHE A 330 14.29 -26.65 0.34
C PHE A 330 15.04 -27.15 1.58
N THR A 331 15.27 -26.26 2.51
CA THR A 331 15.97 -26.55 3.77
C THR A 331 15.11 -26.11 4.96
N VAL A 332 15.22 -26.86 6.05
CA VAL A 332 14.57 -26.52 7.33
C VAL A 332 15.65 -26.33 8.39
N SER A 333 15.60 -25.19 9.06
CA SER A 333 16.35 -24.92 10.29
C SER A 333 15.40 -24.87 11.49
N THR A 334 15.93 -25.11 12.68
CA THR A 334 15.19 -24.89 13.93
C THR A 334 15.81 -23.74 14.68
N GLU A 335 15.06 -22.68 14.84
CA GLU A 335 15.50 -21.49 15.57
C GLU A 335 14.51 -21.18 16.70
N LYS A 336 15.03 -20.83 17.88
CA LYS A 336 14.21 -20.46 19.06
C LYS A 336 13.10 -21.46 19.40
N GLY A 337 13.24 -22.73 18.98
CA GLY A 337 12.28 -23.81 19.28
C GLY A 337 11.17 -24.00 18.26
N PHE A 338 11.23 -23.39 17.09
CA PHE A 338 10.30 -23.60 15.97
C PHE A 338 11.04 -23.78 14.66
N ALA A 339 10.41 -24.50 13.72
CA ALA A 339 11.00 -24.77 12.41
C ALA A 339 10.80 -23.59 11.44
N ILE A 340 11.84 -23.27 10.68
CA ILE A 340 11.82 -22.30 9.58
C ILE A 340 12.30 -23.01 8.32
N GLY A 341 11.46 -23.00 7.27
CA GLY A 341 11.74 -23.61 5.98
C GLY A 341 11.91 -22.54 4.91
N THR A 342 12.90 -22.70 4.06
CA THR A 342 13.10 -21.83 2.88
C THR A 342 13.60 -22.65 1.70
N GLY A 343 13.19 -22.26 0.48
CA GLY A 343 13.64 -22.84 -0.76
C GLY A 343 13.06 -22.16 -1.98
N SER A 344 13.49 -22.59 -3.16
CA SER A 344 12.88 -22.16 -4.41
C SER A 344 11.61 -23.00 -4.71
N SER A 345 10.65 -22.41 -5.44
CA SER A 345 9.50 -23.18 -5.95
C SER A 345 9.81 -23.82 -7.32
N VAL A 346 11.05 -24.35 -7.45
CA VAL A 346 11.56 -24.99 -8.65
C VAL A 346 12.03 -26.39 -8.29
N GLY A 347 11.55 -27.39 -9.04
CA GLY A 347 11.93 -28.79 -8.85
C GLY A 347 10.76 -29.70 -8.53
N GLY A 348 11.07 -30.99 -8.45
CA GLY A 348 10.09 -32.05 -8.23
C GLY A 348 10.17 -32.74 -6.87
N THR A 349 11.15 -32.37 -6.05
CA THR A 349 11.37 -32.98 -4.72
C THR A 349 10.28 -32.53 -3.74
N ASN A 350 9.77 -33.49 -2.94
CA ASN A 350 8.77 -33.14 -1.92
C ASN A 350 9.35 -32.16 -0.89
N ILE A 351 8.55 -31.21 -0.48
CA ILE A 351 8.84 -30.32 0.63
C ILE A 351 8.60 -31.12 1.92
N LYS A 352 9.60 -31.16 2.80
CA LYS A 352 9.52 -31.90 4.04
C LYS A 352 9.69 -31.00 5.25
N VAL A 353 8.75 -31.05 6.20
CA VAL A 353 8.73 -30.25 7.43
C VAL A 353 8.30 -31.10 8.63
N PRO A 354 8.72 -30.78 9.87
CA PRO A 354 8.13 -31.34 11.07
C PRO A 354 6.62 -31.16 11.14
N SER A 355 5.90 -32.08 11.80
CA SER A 355 4.48 -31.92 12.09
C SER A 355 4.17 -30.64 12.84
N GLY A 356 3.11 -29.89 12.46
CA GLY A 356 2.68 -28.69 13.15
C GLY A 356 1.88 -27.72 12.29
N LEU A 357 1.47 -26.62 12.87
CA LEU A 357 0.84 -25.49 12.18
C LEU A 357 1.89 -24.57 11.57
N TYR A 358 1.74 -24.20 10.31
CA TYR A 358 2.70 -23.36 9.58
C TYR A 358 2.03 -22.16 8.95
N HIS A 359 2.70 -21.01 9.01
CA HIS A 359 2.52 -19.99 7.99
C HIS A 359 3.34 -20.37 6.77
N ILE A 360 2.69 -20.48 5.62
CA ILE A 360 3.31 -20.82 4.34
C ILE A 360 3.15 -19.62 3.41
N ALA A 361 4.26 -19.16 2.83
CA ALA A 361 4.28 -18.16 1.77
C ALA A 361 4.98 -18.72 0.53
N LEU A 362 4.22 -18.88 -0.54
CA LEU A 362 4.71 -19.24 -1.87
C LEU A 362 4.62 -18.03 -2.77
N ASN A 363 5.75 -17.48 -3.17
CA ASN A 363 5.82 -16.41 -4.14
C ASN A 363 6.27 -16.94 -5.49
N LYS A 364 5.32 -17.14 -6.41
CA LYS A 364 5.58 -17.68 -7.77
C LYS A 364 6.30 -16.67 -8.66
N LYS A 365 6.16 -15.37 -8.38
CA LYS A 365 6.85 -14.30 -9.09
C LYS A 365 8.37 -14.39 -8.89
N PHE A 366 8.81 -14.68 -7.67
CA PHE A 366 10.22 -14.80 -7.30
C PHE A 366 10.67 -16.27 -7.15
N ASN A 367 9.81 -17.24 -7.46
CA ASN A 367 10.05 -18.66 -7.25
C ASN A 367 10.54 -18.99 -5.84
N LYS A 368 9.92 -18.40 -4.81
CA LYS A 368 10.36 -18.50 -3.42
C LYS A 368 9.30 -19.18 -2.56
N ILE A 369 9.74 -20.06 -1.67
CA ILE A 369 8.94 -20.67 -0.62
C ILE A 369 9.54 -20.27 0.73
N GLU A 370 8.69 -19.79 1.62
CA GLU A 370 9.02 -19.48 3.01
C GLU A 370 7.98 -20.11 3.91
N MET A 371 8.43 -20.78 4.96
CA MET A 371 7.57 -21.43 5.94
C MET A 371 8.08 -21.13 7.35
N VAL A 372 7.17 -20.84 8.27
CA VAL A 372 7.49 -20.73 9.68
C VAL A 372 6.48 -21.53 10.50
N GLN A 373 6.97 -22.41 11.38
CA GLN A 373 6.12 -23.16 12.31
C GLN A 373 5.56 -22.20 13.37
N ILE A 374 4.28 -22.29 13.63
CA ILE A 374 3.59 -21.42 14.58
C ILE A 374 3.23 -22.26 15.82
N ASN A 375 4.00 -22.08 16.87
CA ASN A 375 3.73 -22.72 18.17
C ASN A 375 2.78 -21.88 19.03
N GLN A 376 2.75 -20.57 18.79
CA GLN A 376 1.91 -19.63 19.52
C GLN A 376 1.64 -18.40 18.65
N MET A 377 0.43 -17.89 18.73
CA MET A 377 0.08 -16.53 18.28
C MET A 377 -0.26 -15.70 19.50
N GLY A 378 0.18 -14.45 19.52
CA GLY A 378 -0.12 -13.53 20.61
C GLY A 378 -0.38 -12.12 20.13
N MET A 379 -1.14 -11.38 20.92
CA MET A 379 -1.39 -9.97 20.73
C MET A 379 -0.57 -9.16 21.75
N ILE A 380 0.17 -8.17 21.28
CA ILE A 380 1.03 -7.32 22.11
C ILE A 380 0.79 -5.84 21.76
N GLY A 381 0.84 -4.96 22.76
CA GLY A 381 0.57 -3.55 22.53
C GLY A 381 0.65 -2.70 23.80
N GLY A 382 0.17 -1.47 23.68
CA GLY A 382 0.11 -0.55 24.82
C GLY A 382 -0.75 -1.08 25.98
N PHE A 383 -1.80 -1.88 25.68
CA PHE A 383 -2.68 -2.47 26.69
C PHE A 383 -1.96 -3.43 27.66
N ASN A 384 -0.81 -4.01 27.31
CA ASN A 384 0.03 -4.84 28.15
C ASN A 384 1.47 -4.30 28.28
N GLY A 385 1.66 -3.00 27.97
CA GLY A 385 2.94 -2.30 28.07
C GLY A 385 4.03 -2.86 27.17
N TRP A 386 3.67 -3.52 26.05
CA TRP A 386 4.59 -4.18 25.11
C TRP A 386 5.49 -5.24 25.78
N GLY A 387 5.06 -5.77 26.92
CA GLY A 387 5.87 -6.65 27.76
C GLY A 387 5.72 -8.14 27.45
N SER A 388 4.50 -8.66 27.56
CA SER A 388 4.18 -10.07 27.33
C SER A 388 2.93 -10.20 26.48
N ASP A 389 2.90 -11.22 25.62
CA ASP A 389 1.75 -11.47 24.74
C ASP A 389 0.48 -11.81 25.54
N LEU A 390 -0.65 -11.28 25.10
CA LEU A 390 -1.94 -11.89 25.29
C LEU A 390 -2.02 -13.07 24.31
N VAL A 391 -1.88 -14.29 24.84
CA VAL A 391 -1.87 -15.51 24.00
C VAL A 391 -3.24 -15.71 23.39
N MET A 392 -3.28 -16.00 22.08
CA MET A 392 -4.51 -16.25 21.34
C MET A 392 -4.73 -17.75 21.16
N GLU A 393 -5.99 -18.18 21.24
CA GLU A 393 -6.40 -19.56 20.96
C GLU A 393 -6.64 -19.73 19.46
N TYR A 394 -6.16 -20.85 18.91
CA TYR A 394 -6.37 -21.23 17.51
C TYR A 394 -7.59 -22.12 17.37
N ASP A 395 -8.50 -21.75 16.49
CA ASP A 395 -9.62 -22.59 16.07
C ASP A 395 -9.35 -23.14 14.66
N ALA A 396 -9.05 -24.44 14.60
CA ALA A 396 -8.77 -25.14 13.34
C ALA A 396 -9.99 -25.25 12.42
N ALA A 397 -11.22 -25.20 12.94
CA ALA A 397 -12.42 -25.30 12.13
C ALA A 397 -12.68 -24.03 11.32
N THR A 398 -12.33 -22.88 11.86
CA THR A 398 -12.49 -21.56 11.23
C THR A 398 -11.19 -20.96 10.72
N ASN A 399 -10.04 -21.58 11.06
CA ASN A 399 -8.69 -21.08 10.79
C ASN A 399 -8.52 -19.63 11.28
N THR A 400 -8.85 -19.41 12.54
CA THR A 400 -8.76 -18.10 13.19
C THR A 400 -8.03 -18.19 14.53
N TYR A 401 -7.43 -17.09 14.97
CA TYR A 401 -6.93 -16.93 16.31
C TYR A 401 -7.82 -15.97 17.08
N SER A 402 -8.09 -16.22 18.36
CA SER A 402 -8.87 -15.29 19.16
C SER A 402 -8.35 -15.15 20.59
N ALA A 403 -8.54 -13.97 21.18
CA ALA A 403 -8.30 -13.70 22.59
C ALA A 403 -9.31 -12.67 23.12
N ILE A 404 -9.60 -12.76 24.42
CA ILE A 404 -10.41 -11.75 25.12
C ILE A 404 -9.47 -10.89 25.98
N GLY A 405 -9.66 -9.58 25.92
CA GLY A 405 -8.87 -8.63 26.71
C GLY A 405 -9.59 -7.30 26.88
N THR A 406 -9.07 -6.50 27.81
CA THR A 406 -9.54 -5.12 28.00
C THR A 406 -8.62 -4.17 27.26
N PHE A 407 -9.19 -3.32 26.41
CA PHE A 407 -8.46 -2.39 25.56
C PHE A 407 -8.97 -0.97 25.78
N GLU A 408 -8.05 -0.01 25.72
CA GLU A 408 -8.37 1.42 25.72
C GLU A 408 -8.45 1.92 24.26
N GLN A 409 -9.38 2.83 24.00
CA GLN A 409 -9.48 3.46 22.69
C GLN A 409 -8.18 4.20 22.33
N GLY A 410 -7.72 4.03 21.11
CA GLY A 410 -6.48 4.63 20.59
C GLY A 410 -5.21 3.87 20.96
N VAL A 411 -5.30 2.76 21.70
CA VAL A 411 -4.12 1.96 22.02
C VAL A 411 -3.58 1.26 20.78
N GLU A 412 -2.27 1.29 20.62
CA GLU A 412 -1.59 0.60 19.53
C GLU A 412 -1.29 -0.86 19.90
N TYR A 413 -1.39 -1.75 18.91
CA TYR A 413 -1.11 -3.18 19.09
C TYR A 413 -0.61 -3.84 17.80
N LYS A 414 -0.08 -5.06 17.91
CA LYS A 414 0.27 -5.98 16.82
C LYS A 414 -0.04 -7.41 17.24
N PHE A 415 -0.09 -8.28 16.24
CA PHE A 415 0.00 -9.72 16.48
C PHE A 415 1.42 -10.19 16.20
N ARG A 416 1.89 -11.18 16.93
CA ARG A 416 3.19 -11.81 16.65
C ARG A 416 3.16 -13.32 16.90
N ALA A 417 3.77 -14.07 16.00
CA ALA A 417 3.95 -15.49 16.15
C ALA A 417 5.16 -15.80 17.03
N ASN A 418 5.07 -16.85 17.83
CA ASN A 418 6.17 -17.38 18.64
C ASN A 418 6.83 -16.35 19.61
N ALA A 419 6.12 -15.31 19.99
CA ALA A 419 6.64 -14.18 20.74
C ALA A 419 7.88 -13.52 20.09
N ASP A 420 8.02 -13.61 18.75
CA ASP A 420 9.16 -13.12 18.00
C ASP A 420 8.77 -11.93 17.11
N TRP A 421 9.53 -10.83 17.19
CA TRP A 421 9.30 -9.63 16.41
C TRP A 421 9.58 -9.79 14.90
N THR A 422 10.29 -10.85 14.52
CA THR A 422 10.53 -11.18 13.10
C THR A 422 9.23 -11.56 12.37
N TYR A 423 8.24 -12.08 13.12
CA TYR A 423 6.99 -12.61 12.57
C TYR A 423 5.79 -11.86 13.16
N ALA A 424 5.67 -10.58 12.85
CA ALA A 424 4.57 -9.74 13.30
C ALA A 424 3.56 -9.47 12.17
N ILE A 425 2.28 -9.36 12.53
CA ILE A 425 1.21 -8.92 11.65
C ILE A 425 0.73 -7.56 12.17
N GLY A 426 0.73 -6.57 11.31
CA GLY A 426 0.33 -5.20 11.61
C GLY A 426 -0.95 -4.75 10.92
N ALA A 427 -1.10 -3.43 10.77
CA ALA A 427 -2.29 -2.79 10.22
C ALA A 427 -2.58 -3.17 8.76
N ASP A 428 -1.55 -3.50 7.99
CA ASP A 428 -1.66 -3.95 6.61
C ASP A 428 -2.10 -5.42 6.46
N GLY A 429 -2.16 -6.17 7.58
CA GLY A 429 -2.49 -7.60 7.58
C GLY A 429 -1.40 -8.49 6.99
N LEU A 430 -0.17 -8.01 6.87
CA LEU A 430 0.96 -8.75 6.33
C LEU A 430 1.84 -9.30 7.45
N LEU A 431 2.41 -10.49 7.26
CA LEU A 431 3.43 -11.03 8.16
C LEU A 431 4.80 -10.43 7.78
N ALA A 432 5.34 -9.56 8.60
CA ALA A 432 6.59 -8.85 8.33
C ALA A 432 7.37 -8.50 9.61
N THR A 433 8.69 -8.33 9.45
CA THR A 433 9.58 -7.93 10.55
C THR A 433 9.31 -6.50 11.05
N SER A 434 8.81 -5.61 10.20
CA SER A 434 8.60 -4.18 10.51
C SER A 434 7.16 -3.75 10.25
N ALA A 435 6.19 -4.64 10.54
CA ALA A 435 4.77 -4.33 10.38
C ALA A 435 4.38 -3.08 11.19
N ASP A 436 3.56 -2.21 10.62
CA ASP A 436 3.01 -1.04 11.31
C ASP A 436 2.04 -1.45 12.42
N ASN A 437 1.86 -0.58 13.42
CA ASN A 437 0.94 -0.87 14.51
C ASN A 437 -0.51 -0.76 14.03
N CYS A 438 -1.36 -1.70 14.47
CA CYS A 438 -2.80 -1.51 14.47
C CYS A 438 -3.19 -0.52 15.57
N VAL A 439 -4.31 0.18 15.38
CA VAL A 439 -4.89 1.06 16.41
C VAL A 439 -6.25 0.52 16.82
N PHE A 440 -6.51 0.46 18.12
CA PHE A 440 -7.79 0.03 18.65
C PHE A 440 -8.79 1.20 18.59
N GLU A 441 -9.73 1.16 17.66
CA GLU A 441 -10.64 2.28 17.38
C GLU A 441 -11.94 2.25 18.19
N LYS A 442 -12.31 1.09 18.80
CA LYS A 442 -13.54 0.97 19.58
C LYS A 442 -13.40 1.69 20.93
N GLU A 443 -14.53 1.97 21.58
CA GLU A 443 -14.54 2.54 22.93
C GLU A 443 -13.79 1.63 23.92
N THR A 444 -13.29 2.22 25.01
CA THR A 444 -12.59 1.46 26.06
C THR A 444 -13.51 0.38 26.66
N GLY A 445 -13.07 -0.87 26.66
CA GLY A 445 -13.89 -1.99 27.12
C GLY A 445 -13.23 -3.35 26.96
N GLU A 446 -13.99 -4.39 27.31
CA GLU A 446 -13.60 -5.78 27.09
C GLU A 446 -14.11 -6.27 25.73
N TYR A 447 -13.21 -6.87 24.94
CA TYR A 447 -13.51 -7.34 23.59
C TYR A 447 -12.85 -8.69 23.32
N LYS A 448 -13.51 -9.48 22.46
CA LYS A 448 -12.89 -10.62 21.80
C LYS A 448 -12.27 -10.12 20.48
N VAL A 449 -10.97 -10.22 20.37
CA VAL A 449 -10.23 -9.93 19.13
C VAL A 449 -10.04 -11.22 18.36
N VAL A 450 -10.46 -11.27 17.10
CA VAL A 450 -10.33 -12.43 16.21
C VAL A 450 -9.43 -12.03 15.04
N LEU A 451 -8.31 -12.72 14.87
CA LEU A 451 -7.42 -12.63 13.71
C LEU A 451 -7.81 -13.75 12.73
N ASP A 452 -8.35 -13.37 11.59
CA ASP A 452 -8.71 -14.29 10.50
C ASP A 452 -7.51 -14.47 9.58
N VAL A 453 -6.99 -15.70 9.49
CA VAL A 453 -5.80 -16.05 8.73
C VAL A 453 -6.11 -16.89 7.48
N ASN A 454 -7.36 -16.87 7.00
CA ASN A 454 -7.81 -17.60 5.83
C ASN A 454 -7.41 -16.99 4.49
N GLN A 455 -7.19 -15.66 4.46
CA GLN A 455 -6.91 -14.93 3.24
C GLN A 455 -5.88 -13.84 3.51
N HIS A 456 -4.79 -13.85 2.76
CA HIS A 456 -3.78 -12.79 2.81
C HIS A 456 -4.20 -11.58 1.94
N PRO A 457 -4.11 -10.34 2.43
CA PRO A 457 -3.75 -9.90 3.79
C PRO A 457 -4.74 -10.39 4.87
N TYR A 458 -4.22 -10.68 6.07
CA TYR A 458 -5.02 -11.19 7.18
C TYR A 458 -5.88 -10.08 7.80
N SER A 459 -7.06 -10.43 8.28
CA SER A 459 -8.02 -9.45 8.77
C SER A 459 -8.31 -9.62 10.26
N VAL A 460 -8.72 -8.54 10.89
CA VAL A 460 -9.04 -8.49 12.32
C VAL A 460 -10.51 -8.13 12.52
N LYS A 461 -11.21 -8.88 13.38
CA LYS A 461 -12.54 -8.53 13.87
C LYS A 461 -12.45 -8.26 15.36
N ILE A 462 -13.07 -7.17 15.81
CA ILE A 462 -13.17 -6.79 17.21
C ILE A 462 -14.63 -6.91 17.63
N LEU A 463 -14.94 -7.91 18.46
CA LEU A 463 -16.28 -8.29 18.84
C LEU A 463 -16.52 -7.88 20.30
N SER A 464 -17.62 -7.19 20.58
CA SER A 464 -17.99 -6.87 21.95
C SER A 464 -18.36 -8.15 22.73
N THR A 465 -17.84 -8.30 23.92
CA THR A 465 -18.25 -9.40 24.85
C THR A 465 -19.60 -9.15 25.49
N SER A 466 -20.19 -7.98 25.26
CA SER A 466 -21.54 -7.62 25.76
C SER A 466 -22.69 -8.34 25.01
N PHE A 467 -22.38 -8.89 23.82
CA PHE A 467 -23.34 -9.64 23.03
C PHE A 467 -22.88 -11.10 22.85
N PRO A 468 -23.82 -12.07 22.74
CA PRO A 468 -23.46 -13.44 22.43
C PRO A 468 -22.84 -13.52 21.00
N GLU A 469 -22.05 -14.55 20.74
CA GLU A 469 -21.48 -14.77 19.40
C GLU A 469 -22.55 -15.15 18.37
N GLN A 470 -23.59 -15.83 18.84
CA GLN A 470 -24.72 -16.29 18.01
C GLN A 470 -26.01 -16.36 18.82
N LEU A 471 -27.14 -16.36 18.12
CA LEU A 471 -28.45 -16.63 18.71
C LEU A 471 -28.95 -17.98 18.20
N TYR A 472 -29.27 -18.89 19.13
CA TYR A 472 -29.93 -20.17 18.82
C TYR A 472 -31.42 -19.92 18.58
N MET A 473 -32.02 -20.71 17.71
CA MET A 473 -33.42 -20.57 17.30
C MET A 473 -34.20 -21.85 17.57
N PRO A 474 -34.40 -22.25 18.84
CA PRO A 474 -35.25 -23.41 19.15
C PRO A 474 -36.71 -23.13 18.79
N GLY A 475 -37.38 -24.13 18.19
CA GLY A 475 -38.76 -24.00 17.77
C GLY A 475 -39.38 -25.35 17.38
N ASN A 476 -40.67 -25.30 16.93
CA ASN A 476 -41.35 -26.52 16.50
C ASN A 476 -40.81 -27.10 15.19
N HIS A 477 -39.99 -26.37 14.46
CA HIS A 477 -39.29 -26.85 13.27
C HIS A 477 -38.16 -27.88 13.58
N GLN A 478 -37.68 -27.93 14.83
CA GLN A 478 -36.61 -28.84 15.24
C GLN A 478 -36.89 -29.52 16.62
N GLY A 479 -38.08 -29.39 17.17
CA GLY A 479 -38.49 -30.06 18.41
C GLY A 479 -38.14 -29.31 19.70
N TRP A 480 -37.93 -28.00 19.66
CA TRP A 480 -37.76 -27.12 20.82
C TRP A 480 -36.49 -27.44 21.66
N ALA A 481 -35.43 -27.94 21.05
CA ALA A 481 -34.20 -28.28 21.75
C ALA A 481 -33.06 -27.30 21.38
N PRO A 482 -32.76 -26.30 22.24
CA PRO A 482 -31.72 -25.31 21.91
C PRO A 482 -30.31 -25.90 21.81
N ASP A 483 -30.04 -27.02 22.46
CA ASP A 483 -28.79 -27.78 22.45
C ASP A 483 -28.69 -28.86 21.36
N ALA A 484 -29.75 -29.01 20.55
CA ALA A 484 -29.72 -29.97 19.45
C ALA A 484 -28.77 -29.53 18.33
N ALA A 485 -28.02 -30.48 17.76
CA ALA A 485 -27.09 -30.23 16.65
C ALA A 485 -27.76 -29.63 15.39
N ASN A 486 -29.08 -29.81 15.26
CA ASN A 486 -29.89 -29.22 14.18
C ASN A 486 -30.60 -27.92 14.59
N CYS A 487 -30.31 -27.34 15.75
CA CYS A 487 -30.86 -26.04 16.14
C CYS A 487 -30.23 -24.96 15.25
N PRO A 488 -31.02 -24.23 14.45
CA PRO A 488 -30.47 -23.15 13.65
C PRO A 488 -29.90 -22.04 14.53
N THR A 489 -28.90 -21.32 13.99
CA THR A 489 -28.30 -20.17 14.66
C THR A 489 -28.23 -18.98 13.72
N LEU A 490 -28.38 -17.76 14.28
CA LEU A 490 -28.01 -16.52 13.61
C LEU A 490 -26.62 -16.12 14.12
N GLN A 491 -25.72 -15.79 13.23
CA GLN A 491 -24.38 -15.38 13.58
C GLN A 491 -24.32 -13.89 13.89
N GLY A 492 -23.67 -13.50 14.98
CA GLY A 492 -23.49 -12.12 15.36
C GLY A 492 -22.32 -11.46 14.66
N ASN A 493 -22.41 -10.16 14.38
CA ASN A 493 -21.32 -9.34 13.89
C ASN A 493 -20.41 -8.77 14.99
N GLY A 494 -20.70 -9.10 16.28
CA GLY A 494 -20.01 -8.56 17.46
C GLY A 494 -20.45 -7.15 17.86
N GLU A 495 -21.38 -6.54 17.15
CA GLU A 495 -21.95 -5.21 17.47
C GLU A 495 -23.43 -5.28 17.85
N GLY A 496 -23.92 -6.49 18.15
CA GLY A 496 -25.31 -6.74 18.54
C GLY A 496 -26.27 -6.97 17.38
N ILE A 497 -25.77 -7.11 16.15
CA ILE A 497 -26.59 -7.46 14.98
C ILE A 497 -26.36 -8.93 14.64
N PHE A 498 -27.43 -9.70 14.56
CA PHE A 498 -27.43 -11.15 14.25
C PHE A 498 -28.19 -11.38 12.97
N GLU A 499 -27.61 -12.11 12.03
CA GLU A 499 -28.20 -12.34 10.73
C GLU A 499 -28.05 -13.80 10.28
N GLY A 500 -28.99 -14.25 9.48
CA GLY A 500 -28.91 -15.55 8.84
C GLY A 500 -30.20 -15.92 8.13
N ALA A 501 -30.14 -16.92 7.27
CA ALA A 501 -31.32 -17.48 6.61
C ALA A 501 -31.63 -18.86 7.17
N VAL A 502 -32.90 -19.08 7.52
CA VAL A 502 -33.35 -20.26 8.21
C VAL A 502 -34.61 -20.83 7.55
N ASN A 503 -34.64 -22.14 7.39
CA ASN A 503 -35.83 -22.88 6.96
C ASN A 503 -36.76 -23.10 8.15
N LEU A 504 -37.80 -22.29 8.28
CA LEU A 504 -38.79 -22.33 9.34
C LEU A 504 -40.04 -23.09 8.85
N VAL A 505 -39.94 -24.41 8.82
CA VAL A 505 -41.04 -25.31 8.49
C VAL A 505 -41.33 -26.20 9.69
N ALA A 506 -42.54 -26.11 10.21
CA ALA A 506 -42.95 -26.89 11.39
C ALA A 506 -42.83 -28.40 11.16
N ALA A 507 -42.11 -29.10 12.04
CA ALA A 507 -41.87 -30.54 11.92
C ALA A 507 -43.15 -31.38 12.29
N ASP A 508 -44.10 -30.77 13.00
CA ASP A 508 -45.36 -31.39 13.42
C ASP A 508 -46.46 -31.32 12.32
N GLY A 509 -46.15 -30.72 11.17
CA GLY A 509 -47.07 -30.57 10.06
C GLY A 509 -48.06 -29.42 10.20
N SER A 510 -47.92 -28.54 11.19
CA SER A 510 -48.68 -27.30 11.30
C SER A 510 -48.29 -26.33 10.17
N ASN A 511 -49.21 -25.40 9.84
CA ASN A 511 -48.99 -24.40 8.80
C ASN A 511 -48.12 -23.22 9.27
N GLU A 512 -47.82 -23.16 10.55
CA GLU A 512 -47.05 -22.07 11.19
C GLU A 512 -45.88 -22.63 11.96
N CYS A 513 -44.72 -22.00 11.76
CA CYS A 513 -43.56 -22.26 12.57
C CYS A 513 -43.54 -21.31 13.77
N GLN A 514 -43.26 -21.88 14.93
CA GLN A 514 -43.10 -21.17 16.19
C GLN A 514 -41.66 -21.35 16.70
N PHE A 515 -41.05 -20.28 17.12
CA PHE A 515 -39.67 -20.33 17.65
C PHE A 515 -39.39 -19.18 18.62
N LYS A 516 -38.26 -19.27 19.28
CA LYS A 516 -37.65 -18.21 20.11
C LYS A 516 -36.20 -18.06 19.78
N PHE A 517 -35.59 -17.01 20.31
CA PHE A 517 -34.14 -16.86 20.33
C PHE A 517 -33.61 -17.23 21.71
N SER A 518 -32.40 -17.82 21.75
CA SER A 518 -31.61 -18.01 22.98
C SER A 518 -30.16 -17.61 22.75
N PRO A 519 -29.55 -16.85 23.66
CA PRO A 519 -28.13 -16.48 23.56
C PRO A 519 -27.15 -17.64 23.83
N VAL A 520 -27.66 -18.77 24.34
CA VAL A 520 -26.88 -19.97 24.66
C VAL A 520 -27.64 -21.21 24.22
N ALA A 521 -26.92 -22.33 24.05
CA ALA A 521 -27.51 -23.64 23.71
C ALA A 521 -28.30 -24.25 24.89
N ALA A 522 -29.16 -23.46 25.48
CA ALA A 522 -29.99 -23.83 26.62
C ALA A 522 -31.18 -22.84 26.77
N TRP A 523 -32.21 -23.22 27.53
CA TRP A 523 -33.27 -22.34 27.92
C TRP A 523 -32.84 -21.37 29.05
N SER A 524 -32.00 -20.39 28.66
CA SER A 524 -31.50 -19.37 29.60
C SER A 524 -31.34 -18.04 28.85
N GLY A 525 -32.08 -17.02 29.29
CA GLY A 525 -32.13 -15.71 28.65
C GLY A 525 -32.87 -15.73 27.31
N ASP A 526 -33.69 -16.73 27.06
CA ASP A 526 -34.50 -16.87 25.85
C ASP A 526 -35.55 -15.76 25.73
N PHE A 527 -35.80 -15.32 24.50
CA PHE A 527 -36.76 -14.27 24.21
C PHE A 527 -37.45 -14.50 22.86
N GLY A 528 -38.64 -13.97 22.75
CA GLY A 528 -39.34 -13.90 21.48
C GLY A 528 -39.54 -12.48 21.01
N ALA A 529 -40.51 -12.28 20.14
CA ALA A 529 -40.83 -10.96 19.61
C ALA A 529 -42.37 -10.87 19.27
N THR A 530 -42.88 -9.68 19.40
CA THR A 530 -44.18 -9.34 18.76
C THR A 530 -43.88 -8.81 17.37
N ILE A 531 -44.35 -9.49 16.34
CA ILE A 531 -44.13 -9.14 14.93
C ILE A 531 -45.39 -8.68 14.23
N THR A 532 -45.22 -7.82 13.23
CA THR A 532 -46.30 -7.38 12.33
C THR A 532 -45.87 -7.61 10.89
N PHE A 533 -46.68 -8.31 10.12
CA PHE A 533 -46.43 -8.54 8.70
C PHE A 533 -46.83 -7.32 7.87
N ASP A 534 -46.11 -7.11 6.78
CA ASP A 534 -46.43 -6.14 5.75
C ASP A 534 -47.69 -6.56 4.94
N GLU A 535 -48.18 -5.71 4.04
CA GLU A 535 -49.37 -5.99 3.22
C GLU A 535 -49.19 -7.21 2.30
N SER A 536 -47.96 -7.58 1.95
CA SER A 536 -47.67 -8.78 1.15
C SER A 536 -47.75 -10.07 1.97
N GLY A 537 -47.69 -9.98 3.30
CA GLY A 537 -47.61 -11.13 4.21
C GLY A 537 -46.24 -11.87 4.12
N MET A 538 -45.24 -11.28 3.45
CA MET A 538 -43.94 -11.89 3.22
C MET A 538 -42.89 -11.39 4.21
N ASN A 539 -42.96 -10.13 4.57
CA ASN A 539 -41.97 -9.54 5.48
C ASN A 539 -42.65 -9.16 6.80
N ALA A 540 -41.92 -9.35 7.88
CA ALA A 540 -42.38 -8.94 9.20
C ALA A 540 -41.31 -8.12 9.93
N THR A 541 -41.77 -7.16 10.71
CA THR A 541 -40.95 -6.36 11.62
C THR A 541 -41.50 -6.42 13.03
N GLY A 542 -40.63 -6.28 14.03
CA GLY A 542 -41.07 -6.29 15.41
C GLY A 542 -40.03 -5.84 16.40
N ALA A 543 -40.45 -5.75 17.66
CA ALA A 543 -39.58 -5.56 18.79
C ALA A 543 -39.37 -6.90 19.50
N TYR A 544 -38.11 -7.24 19.78
CA TYR A 544 -37.77 -8.46 20.51
C TYR A 544 -37.73 -8.21 22.04
N GLY A 545 -37.60 -9.30 22.80
CA GLY A 545 -37.43 -9.25 24.25
C GLY A 545 -38.72 -9.56 25.04
N VAL A 546 -39.77 -10.05 24.38
CA VAL A 546 -40.99 -10.56 25.02
C VAL A 546 -40.86 -12.07 25.26
N PRO A 547 -41.61 -12.64 26.25
CA PRO A 547 -41.54 -14.09 26.53
C PRO A 547 -42.33 -14.94 25.52
N ASP A 548 -43.15 -14.35 24.68
CA ASP A 548 -44.02 -15.07 23.73
C ASP A 548 -43.26 -15.62 22.54
N ASN A 549 -43.69 -16.75 22.00
CA ASN A 549 -43.12 -17.32 20.79
C ASN A 549 -43.36 -16.39 19.59
N ILE A 550 -42.33 -16.33 18.69
CA ILE A 550 -42.50 -15.75 17.38
C ILE A 550 -43.23 -16.76 16.50
N VAL A 551 -44.29 -16.33 15.81
CA VAL A 551 -45.11 -17.17 14.96
C VAL A 551 -45.06 -16.66 13.52
N VAL A 552 -44.63 -17.52 12.57
CA VAL A 552 -44.53 -17.19 11.15
C VAL A 552 -45.15 -18.31 10.28
N PRO A 553 -45.74 -18.01 9.12
CA PRO A 553 -46.08 -19.03 8.13
C PRO A 553 -44.85 -19.87 7.78
N ASN A 554 -45.04 -21.17 7.49
CA ASN A 554 -43.94 -22.02 7.05
C ASN A 554 -43.22 -21.41 5.83
N GLY A 555 -41.87 -21.34 5.87
CA GLY A 555 -41.10 -20.75 4.78
C GLY A 555 -39.61 -20.67 5.09
N TYR A 556 -38.87 -20.18 4.12
CA TYR A 556 -37.44 -19.84 4.28
C TYR A 556 -37.34 -18.33 4.53
N TYR A 557 -36.67 -17.92 5.60
CA TYR A 557 -36.60 -16.54 6.03
C TYR A 557 -35.16 -16.06 6.20
N TYR A 558 -34.87 -14.85 5.70
CA TYR A 558 -33.71 -14.10 6.11
C TYR A 558 -34.07 -13.23 7.32
N ILE A 559 -33.39 -13.42 8.41
CA ILE A 559 -33.70 -12.84 9.71
C ILE A 559 -32.57 -11.93 10.15
N THR A 560 -32.92 -10.73 10.60
CA THR A 560 -31.97 -9.80 11.26
C THR A 560 -32.52 -9.43 12.63
N VAL A 561 -31.71 -9.66 13.66
CA VAL A 561 -31.97 -9.19 15.04
C VAL A 561 -30.94 -8.12 15.37
N ASP A 562 -31.41 -6.90 15.62
CA ASP A 562 -30.56 -5.80 16.09
C ASP A 562 -30.80 -5.60 17.60
N MET A 563 -29.87 -6.09 18.40
CA MET A 563 -29.97 -5.99 19.88
C MET A 563 -29.71 -4.57 20.37
N THR A 564 -29.08 -3.72 19.60
CA THR A 564 -28.82 -2.32 19.97
C THR A 564 -30.03 -1.44 19.73
N ALA A 565 -30.74 -1.66 18.62
CA ALA A 565 -31.98 -0.97 18.29
C ALA A 565 -33.23 -1.60 18.89
N GLY A 566 -33.12 -2.84 19.42
CA GLY A 566 -34.28 -3.58 19.94
C GLY A 566 -35.24 -4.05 18.84
N THR A 567 -34.75 -4.31 17.62
CA THR A 567 -35.56 -4.61 16.46
C THR A 567 -35.32 -6.00 15.90
N LEU A 568 -36.37 -6.54 15.24
CA LEU A 568 -36.34 -7.79 14.51
C LEU A 568 -36.94 -7.57 13.13
N THR A 569 -36.30 -8.08 12.09
CA THR A 569 -36.88 -8.17 10.73
C THR A 569 -36.83 -9.59 10.22
N LEU A 570 -37.87 -10.04 9.56
CA LEU A 570 -37.96 -11.32 8.88
C LEU A 570 -38.38 -11.06 7.43
N ASN A 571 -37.57 -11.46 6.49
CA ASN A 571 -37.87 -11.36 5.07
C ASN A 571 -38.00 -12.78 4.51
N ARG A 572 -39.22 -13.12 4.08
CA ARG A 572 -39.47 -14.43 3.47
C ARG A 572 -38.84 -14.50 2.10
N ILE A 573 -38.14 -15.61 1.85
CA ILE A 573 -37.45 -15.89 0.59
C ILE A 573 -38.19 -17.03 -0.10
N ASP A 574 -38.99 -16.71 -1.11
CA ASP A 574 -39.70 -17.70 -1.92
C ASP A 574 -38.88 -18.12 -3.14
N LYS A 575 -37.97 -17.24 -3.61
CA LYS A 575 -37.13 -17.43 -4.80
C LYS A 575 -35.73 -16.86 -4.60
N VAL A 576 -34.76 -17.61 -5.03
CA VAL A 576 -33.39 -17.13 -5.19
C VAL A 576 -33.03 -17.19 -6.67
N GLY A 577 -32.56 -16.09 -7.23
CA GLY A 577 -32.29 -15.95 -8.65
C GLY A 577 -30.88 -15.49 -8.96
N LEU A 578 -30.29 -16.07 -10.01
CA LEU A 578 -29.07 -15.60 -10.63
C LEU A 578 -29.42 -14.64 -11.76
N ILE A 579 -28.80 -13.47 -11.76
CA ILE A 579 -29.01 -12.44 -12.78
C ILE A 579 -27.67 -11.86 -13.22
N GLY A 580 -27.50 -11.59 -14.52
CA GLY A 580 -26.21 -11.07 -15.02
C GLY A 580 -26.18 -10.78 -16.50
N GLY A 581 -24.96 -10.58 -17.04
CA GLY A 581 -24.70 -10.32 -18.45
C GLY A 581 -25.24 -11.40 -19.37
N PHE A 582 -25.18 -12.68 -18.97
CA PHE A 582 -25.66 -13.84 -19.73
C PHE A 582 -27.18 -13.80 -20.05
N ASN A 583 -27.96 -13.03 -19.30
CA ASN A 583 -29.41 -12.84 -19.54
C ASN A 583 -29.78 -11.36 -19.71
N GLY A 584 -28.81 -10.48 -19.99
CA GLY A 584 -28.99 -9.05 -20.18
C GLY A 584 -29.57 -8.33 -18.96
N TRP A 585 -29.34 -8.86 -17.75
CA TRP A 585 -29.90 -8.36 -16.48
C TRP A 585 -31.43 -8.34 -16.46
N GLY A 586 -32.05 -9.18 -17.27
CA GLY A 586 -33.53 -9.23 -17.44
C GLY A 586 -34.09 -10.59 -17.09
N GLY A 587 -34.67 -10.73 -15.90
CA GLY A 587 -35.28 -11.98 -15.42
C GLY A 587 -34.27 -12.92 -14.73
N ASP A 588 -34.70 -13.53 -13.63
CA ASP A 588 -33.84 -14.42 -12.84
C ASP A 588 -33.81 -15.83 -13.42
N ILE A 589 -32.67 -16.48 -13.32
CA ILE A 589 -32.55 -17.93 -13.43
C ILE A 589 -32.63 -18.49 -12.00
N GLU A 590 -33.68 -19.27 -11.71
CA GLU A 590 -34.00 -19.66 -10.34
C GLU A 590 -33.09 -20.78 -9.84
N PHE A 591 -32.60 -20.64 -8.61
CA PHE A 591 -31.94 -21.69 -7.86
C PHE A 591 -32.94 -22.71 -7.32
N THR A 592 -32.45 -23.91 -7.10
CA THR A 592 -33.23 -24.96 -6.40
C THR A 592 -32.72 -25.07 -4.96
N PHE A 593 -33.65 -25.11 -4.00
CA PHE A 593 -33.33 -25.28 -2.59
C PHE A 593 -33.08 -26.77 -2.23
N ASP A 594 -31.92 -27.08 -1.69
CA ASP A 594 -31.60 -28.38 -1.09
C ASP A 594 -31.81 -28.31 0.43
N SER A 595 -32.97 -28.74 0.88
CA SER A 595 -33.33 -28.68 2.30
C SER A 595 -32.50 -29.61 3.18
N SER A 596 -31.90 -30.65 2.61
CA SER A 596 -31.03 -31.56 3.37
C SER A 596 -29.67 -30.95 3.73
N LYS A 597 -29.21 -30.01 2.92
CA LYS A 597 -27.94 -29.28 3.10
C LYS A 597 -28.15 -27.82 3.51
N ASN A 598 -29.39 -27.36 3.49
CA ASN A 598 -29.74 -25.94 3.73
C ASN A 598 -29.02 -24.97 2.79
N VAL A 599 -28.91 -25.32 1.50
CA VAL A 599 -28.24 -24.50 0.49
C VAL A 599 -29.11 -24.36 -0.77
N TRP A 600 -28.82 -23.34 -1.55
CA TRP A 600 -29.42 -23.12 -2.86
C TRP A 600 -28.43 -23.46 -3.96
N THR A 601 -28.87 -24.22 -4.97
CA THR A 601 -28.01 -24.69 -6.06
C THR A 601 -28.57 -24.37 -7.44
N LEU A 602 -27.69 -24.05 -8.38
CA LEU A 602 -28.03 -23.78 -9.78
C LEU A 602 -26.87 -24.19 -10.67
N THR A 603 -27.15 -24.75 -11.85
CA THR A 603 -26.15 -24.96 -12.91
C THR A 603 -26.40 -23.99 -14.04
N GLN A 604 -25.38 -23.21 -14.41
CA GLN A 604 -25.48 -22.15 -15.44
C GLN A 604 -24.18 -22.04 -16.25
N GLU A 605 -24.33 -21.82 -17.56
CA GLU A 605 -23.23 -21.41 -18.44
C GLU A 605 -22.95 -19.91 -18.23
N ILE A 606 -21.71 -19.56 -17.86
CA ILE A 606 -21.27 -18.19 -17.60
C ILE A 606 -19.98 -17.95 -18.38
N LYS A 607 -19.88 -16.81 -19.06
CA LYS A 607 -18.65 -16.35 -19.71
C LYS A 607 -17.85 -15.49 -18.78
N ALA A 608 -16.52 -15.50 -18.93
CA ALA A 608 -15.62 -14.67 -18.14
C ALA A 608 -15.93 -13.15 -18.24
N ALA A 609 -16.51 -12.72 -19.36
CA ALA A 609 -16.95 -11.35 -19.56
C ALA A 609 -18.25 -11.00 -18.83
N ASP A 610 -19.03 -12.01 -18.42
CA ASP A 610 -20.34 -11.78 -17.79
C ASP A 610 -20.17 -11.45 -16.30
N GLU A 611 -20.75 -10.33 -15.92
CA GLU A 611 -20.95 -9.99 -14.51
C GLU A 611 -22.29 -10.52 -14.02
N PHE A 612 -22.36 -10.97 -12.76
CA PHE A 612 -23.59 -11.50 -12.20
C PHE A 612 -23.76 -11.18 -10.72
N LYS A 613 -24.99 -11.29 -10.23
CA LYS A 613 -25.38 -11.23 -8.83
C LYS A 613 -26.42 -12.29 -8.50
N VAL A 614 -26.57 -12.55 -7.21
CA VAL A 614 -27.73 -13.28 -6.69
C VAL A 614 -28.71 -12.28 -6.09
N ARG A 615 -30.02 -12.42 -6.37
CA ARG A 615 -31.06 -11.62 -5.75
C ARG A 615 -32.22 -12.49 -5.31
N PHE A 616 -33.03 -11.95 -4.40
CA PHE A 616 -34.13 -12.66 -3.78
C PHE A 616 -35.48 -12.11 -4.23
N ASN A 617 -36.45 -12.99 -4.45
CA ASN A 617 -37.81 -12.66 -4.83
C ASN A 617 -37.92 -11.74 -6.07
N GLY A 618 -36.90 -11.73 -6.94
CA GLY A 618 -36.86 -10.88 -8.12
C GLY A 618 -36.59 -9.38 -7.85
N GLY A 619 -36.43 -9.00 -6.60
CA GLY A 619 -36.14 -7.62 -6.18
C GLY A 619 -34.65 -7.34 -5.97
N TRP A 620 -34.31 -6.04 -5.91
CA TRP A 620 -32.96 -5.60 -5.56
C TRP A 620 -32.80 -5.26 -4.07
N ASP A 621 -33.88 -5.22 -3.30
CA ASP A 621 -33.86 -4.91 -1.86
C ASP A 621 -33.02 -5.91 -1.06
N LEU A 622 -33.01 -7.17 -1.50
CA LEU A 622 -32.17 -8.20 -0.97
C LEU A 622 -31.34 -8.84 -2.12
N ASN A 623 -30.06 -8.59 -2.16
CA ASN A 623 -29.16 -9.16 -3.14
C ASN A 623 -27.83 -9.55 -2.51
N ARG A 624 -27.03 -10.36 -3.21
CA ARG A 624 -25.69 -10.78 -2.79
C ARG A 624 -24.70 -10.54 -3.92
N GLY A 625 -23.54 -10.00 -3.56
CA GLY A 625 -22.39 -9.83 -4.41
C GLY A 625 -21.11 -9.96 -3.61
N ILE A 626 -19.95 -9.89 -4.29
CA ILE A 626 -18.64 -10.01 -3.65
C ILE A 626 -18.29 -8.71 -2.90
N GLY A 627 -17.43 -8.82 -1.88
CA GLY A 627 -16.86 -7.66 -1.19
C GLY A 627 -15.74 -6.98 -2.00
N GLY A 628 -15.33 -5.79 -1.58
CA GLY A 628 -14.28 -5.00 -2.22
C GLY A 628 -14.79 -3.94 -3.19
N GLU A 629 -13.91 -3.34 -3.98
CA GLU A 629 -14.23 -2.35 -5.01
C GLU A 629 -14.28 -3.01 -6.39
N GLY A 630 -15.35 -2.73 -7.16
CA GLY A 630 -15.55 -3.28 -8.50
C GLY A 630 -15.94 -4.75 -8.55
N ALA A 631 -16.16 -5.26 -9.76
CA ALA A 631 -16.55 -6.66 -9.97
C ALA A 631 -15.38 -7.61 -9.69
N GLY A 632 -15.61 -8.62 -8.85
CA GLY A 632 -14.59 -9.58 -8.44
C GLY A 632 -14.81 -11.00 -8.96
N ILE A 633 -13.72 -11.76 -9.09
CA ILE A 633 -13.74 -13.16 -9.54
C ILE A 633 -14.09 -14.07 -8.37
N VAL A 634 -15.11 -14.92 -8.55
CA VAL A 634 -15.39 -16.05 -7.67
C VAL A 634 -14.54 -17.22 -8.16
N ALA A 635 -13.57 -17.64 -7.33
CA ALA A 635 -12.67 -18.73 -7.69
C ALA A 635 -13.37 -20.08 -7.63
N THR A 636 -13.12 -20.93 -8.64
CA THR A 636 -13.72 -22.28 -8.73
C THR A 636 -13.26 -23.16 -7.56
N GLY A 637 -14.21 -23.82 -6.91
CA GLY A 637 -13.96 -24.71 -5.77
C GLY A 637 -13.76 -23.99 -4.43
N ILE A 638 -13.74 -22.65 -4.41
CA ILE A 638 -13.46 -21.87 -3.22
C ILE A 638 -14.76 -21.27 -2.65
N LYS A 639 -15.00 -21.45 -1.34
CA LYS A 639 -16.06 -20.70 -0.65
C LYS A 639 -15.70 -19.21 -0.61
N THR A 640 -16.50 -18.38 -1.27
CA THR A 640 -16.31 -16.94 -1.37
C THR A 640 -17.39 -16.25 -0.57
N ALA A 641 -17.01 -15.34 0.33
CA ALA A 641 -17.95 -14.52 1.09
C ALA A 641 -18.71 -13.56 0.18
N VAL A 642 -20.01 -13.47 0.38
CA VAL A 642 -20.90 -12.56 -0.35
C VAL A 642 -21.73 -11.72 0.62
N TYR A 643 -21.98 -10.49 0.24
CA TYR A 643 -22.52 -9.46 1.11
C TYR A 643 -23.79 -8.84 0.49
N HIS A 644 -24.66 -8.33 1.34
CA HIS A 644 -25.78 -7.50 0.90
C HIS A 644 -25.25 -6.26 0.16
N ASN A 645 -25.82 -5.98 -1.02
CA ASN A 645 -25.37 -4.92 -1.92
C ASN A 645 -23.87 -5.00 -2.34
N GLY A 646 -23.21 -6.17 -2.18
CA GLY A 646 -21.84 -6.38 -2.65
C GLY A 646 -21.69 -6.14 -4.15
N GLN A 647 -20.45 -6.07 -4.62
CA GLN A 647 -20.11 -5.84 -6.03
C GLN A 647 -20.53 -7.00 -6.92
N ASN A 648 -20.55 -6.80 -8.23
CA ASN A 648 -20.82 -7.87 -9.18
C ASN A 648 -19.75 -8.96 -9.09
N MET A 649 -20.13 -10.18 -9.36
CA MET A 649 -19.28 -11.36 -9.41
C MET A 649 -18.94 -11.71 -10.86
N LYS A 650 -17.78 -12.32 -11.09
CA LYS A 650 -17.33 -12.86 -12.38
C LYS A 650 -16.75 -14.26 -12.19
N VAL A 651 -16.65 -15.01 -13.28
CA VAL A 651 -15.84 -16.25 -13.36
C VAL A 651 -14.53 -15.96 -14.07
N ALA A 652 -13.48 -16.75 -13.79
CA ALA A 652 -12.18 -16.55 -14.42
C ALA A 652 -12.14 -16.94 -15.90
N GLU A 653 -12.98 -17.87 -16.33
CA GLU A 653 -13.03 -18.41 -17.70
C GLU A 653 -14.44 -18.88 -18.08
N ASP A 654 -14.70 -18.98 -19.37
CA ASP A 654 -15.99 -19.48 -19.87
C ASP A 654 -16.24 -20.92 -19.41
N GLY A 655 -17.48 -21.23 -19.01
CA GLY A 655 -17.80 -22.59 -18.60
C GLY A 655 -19.22 -22.75 -18.08
N THR A 656 -19.60 -24.01 -17.87
CA THR A 656 -20.82 -24.38 -17.17
C THR A 656 -20.47 -24.64 -15.72
N TYR A 657 -21.08 -23.88 -14.81
CA TYR A 657 -20.79 -23.91 -13.39
C TYR A 657 -21.98 -24.37 -12.59
N THR A 658 -21.74 -25.24 -11.61
CA THR A 658 -22.67 -25.48 -10.52
C THR A 658 -22.38 -24.46 -9.42
N ILE A 659 -23.36 -23.64 -9.12
CA ILE A 659 -23.29 -22.55 -8.14
C ILE A 659 -24.06 -23.00 -6.89
N THR A 660 -23.40 -22.94 -5.73
CA THR A 660 -24.01 -23.22 -4.43
C THR A 660 -23.95 -21.96 -3.57
N LEU A 661 -25.11 -21.49 -3.13
CA LEU A 661 -25.24 -20.39 -2.18
C LEU A 661 -25.62 -20.94 -0.81
N ASP A 662 -24.79 -20.67 0.19
CA ASP A 662 -25.01 -20.98 1.60
C ASP A 662 -25.30 -19.67 2.36
N MET A 663 -26.53 -19.57 2.87
CA MET A 663 -26.98 -18.40 3.63
C MET A 663 -27.08 -18.67 5.14
N SER A 664 -26.62 -19.82 5.61
CA SER A 664 -26.58 -20.17 7.04
C SER A 664 -25.41 -19.52 7.79
N THR A 665 -24.46 -18.94 7.05
CA THR A 665 -23.26 -18.26 7.61
C THR A 665 -23.38 -16.74 7.50
N ASN A 666 -22.63 -16.02 8.33
CA ASN A 666 -22.47 -14.56 8.23
C ASN A 666 -20.98 -14.21 8.17
N PRO A 667 -20.46 -13.69 7.03
CA PRO A 667 -21.18 -13.44 5.79
C PRO A 667 -21.66 -14.72 5.10
N ASN A 668 -22.70 -14.60 4.25
CA ASN A 668 -23.15 -15.70 3.40
C ASN A 668 -22.01 -16.11 2.46
N THR A 669 -22.03 -17.35 1.94
CA THR A 669 -20.98 -17.80 1.02
C THR A 669 -21.55 -18.35 -0.29
N ILE A 670 -20.79 -18.14 -1.38
CA ILE A 670 -21.04 -18.75 -2.68
C ILE A 670 -19.85 -19.65 -3.05
N THR A 671 -20.16 -20.79 -3.63
CA THR A 671 -19.14 -21.70 -4.20
C THR A 671 -19.52 -22.02 -5.63
N ILE A 672 -18.59 -21.94 -6.55
CA ILE A 672 -18.80 -22.39 -7.94
C ILE A 672 -17.90 -23.59 -8.25
N THR A 673 -18.41 -24.58 -8.94
CA THR A 673 -17.65 -25.76 -9.41
C THR A 673 -17.97 -26.00 -10.89
N LYS A 674 -16.95 -26.40 -11.69
CA LYS A 674 -17.11 -26.85 -13.07
C LYS A 674 -17.60 -28.27 -13.17
#